data_861fc94a90cbae3c94e1252e3ed647e5
#
_entry.id   861fc94a90cbae3c94e1252e3ed647e5
#
_cell.length_a   1.000
_cell.length_b   1.000
_cell.length_c   1.000
_cell.angle_alpha   90.00
_cell.angle_beta   90.00
_cell.angle_gamma   90.00
#
_symmetry.space_group_name_H-M   'P 1'
#
loop_
_entity.id
_entity.type
_entity.pdbx_description
1 polymer ?
#
loop_
_entity_poly.entity_id
_entity_poly.type
_entity_poly.pdbx_seq_one_letter_code
_entity_poly.pdbx_strand_id
1 'polypeptide(L)'
;MGKELCWTAGPRRHYRHVPTVVKSLNRKKTVSISCGGEHTATLSKGGTVFTFGSGGSGQLGHNSFRDEHHPRVVAELWGSEVSQVTCGRHHTLVSVASSKRIYSFGCWMQGQLGNEEMIKKSVPFPVDLPADCNHTIGKLKSGENHSFVLIVKDPGNESKPNPSRGILTLNDRMIDRWLSGSDPWRVIKKEINQVFSSAASLNGSFLKTSCDEHYQTSEDHCGLDFDLVKTSFAKLTKNERSISEVVKVVQTILLPSLNPNPTGVEALRVYLLLPELLLKLFLEPLPERLQKQQRTEVTEALASKILQLNPDARKVLVTNWSKLPDDWLKGVVKLFKKASANLIGRMAADAMNWDVMTRLLKFVQILQMVYQVCCRANRNVTKSDFIITAINDLLDVLETTNEDVRKYWERFNLTGQTHALMAQQNYYNIVLKNLISFPCIFNLEAKCSYMKNRVWQGSFELTLRRTALVEDSFRQLRNVMQQHLREFWLSVFYTEDMRKTDVNKRDFFLNVFKELCAPESQLFMYNDNQTMSWFPTKLSVEKEKYFLFGILCGLAFNNTSVVHLPFPLALFKKLLNVKPSLDDLIEFSPVLSKSLQYILDYSDDVEKLDTYFTIVWDEMEVELDPAEPGKLVTNYNRTEFVNKYVDYILNKSVEEAFEEFKSGFFKACHGWMVEMFEPEELRGVLVGNEEYDWDILKQNTSYEGSFHAEHPTVISFWKVFEELTPNEKKAFLLFLTGFEKVPILGMSAVKMRVRPLFSFTQDHLPQALTCHALLDLPVYQNKKTLKTKLIEAINHKRGFWEE
;
A
#
# COMPACT_ATOMS: atom_id res chain seq x y z
N MET A 1 -20.09 -25.11 -42.73
CA MET A 1 -19.86 -24.04 -41.72
C MET A 1 -21.21 -23.37 -41.51
N GLY A 2 -21.91 -23.71 -40.41
CA GLY A 2 -23.18 -23.07 -40.06
C GLY A 2 -22.92 -21.64 -39.55
N LYS A 3 -23.55 -20.64 -40.16
CA LYS A 3 -23.61 -19.29 -39.62
C LYS A 3 -24.70 -19.29 -38.55
N GLU A 4 -24.37 -18.92 -37.34
CA GLU A 4 -25.32 -18.84 -36.22
C GLU A 4 -26.07 -17.52 -36.31
N LEU A 5 -27.38 -17.58 -36.38
CA LEU A 5 -28.28 -16.44 -36.55
C LEU A 5 -29.13 -16.29 -35.29
N CYS A 6 -29.28 -15.07 -34.78
CA CYS A 6 -30.09 -14.76 -33.60
C CYS A 6 -31.10 -13.65 -33.90
N TRP A 7 -32.30 -13.76 -33.33
CA TRP A 7 -33.42 -12.85 -33.52
C TRP A 7 -33.78 -12.09 -32.22
N THR A 8 -32.90 -12.04 -31.24
CA THR A 8 -33.22 -11.49 -29.91
C THR A 8 -32.90 -10.01 -29.75
N ALA A 9 -33.66 -9.35 -28.88
CA ALA A 9 -33.54 -7.93 -28.55
C ALA A 9 -32.24 -7.56 -27.83
N GLY A 10 -31.61 -6.49 -28.26
CA GLY A 10 -30.54 -5.81 -27.52
C GLY A 10 -31.12 -4.86 -26.44
N PRO A 11 -30.28 -4.15 -25.65
CA PRO A 11 -30.63 -3.39 -24.45
C PRO A 11 -31.55 -2.17 -24.65
N ARG A 12 -31.86 -1.84 -25.84
CA ARG A 12 -32.95 -0.89 -26.19
C ARG A 12 -33.82 -1.60 -27.21
N ARG A 13 -35.15 -1.64 -27.03
CA ARG A 13 -36.20 -2.24 -27.85
C ARG A 13 -36.00 -2.14 -29.38
N HIS A 14 -34.86 -2.55 -29.89
CA HIS A 14 -34.62 -2.67 -31.32
C HIS A 14 -34.83 -4.13 -31.74
N TYR A 15 -36.07 -4.42 -32.09
CA TYR A 15 -36.41 -5.65 -32.81
C TYR A 15 -35.58 -5.70 -34.10
N ARG A 16 -34.78 -6.73 -34.25
CA ARG A 16 -34.10 -6.99 -35.52
C ARG A 16 -35.00 -7.88 -36.35
N HIS A 17 -35.59 -7.32 -37.38
CA HIS A 17 -36.48 -8.05 -38.31
C HIS A 17 -35.70 -8.93 -39.30
N VAL A 18 -34.40 -8.92 -39.27
CA VAL A 18 -33.52 -9.67 -40.18
C VAL A 18 -32.55 -10.55 -39.34
N PRO A 19 -32.37 -11.84 -39.74
CA PRO A 19 -31.38 -12.72 -39.10
C PRO A 19 -30.01 -12.10 -39.10
N THR A 20 -29.42 -12.02 -37.91
CA THR A 20 -28.08 -11.37 -37.71
C THR A 20 -27.12 -12.34 -37.06
N VAL A 21 -25.89 -12.35 -37.51
CA VAL A 21 -24.83 -13.21 -36.96
C VAL A 21 -24.42 -12.75 -35.55
N VAL A 22 -24.43 -13.66 -34.57
CA VAL A 22 -23.95 -13.42 -33.21
C VAL A 22 -22.42 -13.55 -33.21
N LYS A 23 -21.74 -12.41 -33.32
CA LYS A 23 -20.28 -12.36 -33.48
C LYS A 23 -19.52 -13.05 -32.32
N SER A 24 -20.02 -12.98 -31.09
CA SER A 24 -19.40 -13.59 -29.89
C SER A 24 -19.42 -15.13 -29.89
N LEU A 25 -20.35 -15.74 -30.62
CA LEU A 25 -20.43 -17.19 -30.83
C LEU A 25 -19.64 -17.66 -32.08
N ASN A 26 -19.15 -16.73 -32.88
CA ASN A 26 -18.37 -17.06 -34.05
C ASN A 26 -17.14 -17.88 -33.65
N ARG A 27 -16.90 -18.99 -34.32
CA ARG A 27 -15.82 -19.97 -34.03
C ARG A 27 -16.02 -20.82 -32.75
N LYS A 28 -17.13 -20.72 -32.02
CA LYS A 28 -17.40 -21.55 -30.84
C LYS A 28 -17.94 -22.95 -31.17
N LYS A 29 -18.26 -23.19 -32.44
CA LYS A 29 -18.83 -24.48 -32.95
C LYS A 29 -20.05 -24.91 -32.17
N THR A 30 -21.07 -24.06 -32.09
CA THR A 30 -22.37 -24.31 -31.44
C THR A 30 -23.04 -25.53 -32.11
N VAL A 31 -23.50 -26.46 -31.31
CA VAL A 31 -24.17 -27.70 -31.77
C VAL A 31 -25.63 -27.79 -31.30
N SER A 32 -26.01 -27.01 -30.27
CA SER A 32 -27.40 -26.98 -29.78
C SER A 32 -27.74 -25.59 -29.31
N ILE A 33 -28.98 -25.20 -29.50
CA ILE A 33 -29.58 -23.95 -29.04
C ILE A 33 -30.92 -24.28 -28.42
N SER A 34 -31.21 -23.63 -27.27
CA SER A 34 -32.51 -23.69 -26.64
C SER A 34 -32.94 -22.29 -26.22
N CYS A 35 -34.14 -21.89 -26.57
CA CYS A 35 -34.71 -20.60 -26.23
C CYS A 35 -35.77 -20.77 -25.16
N GLY A 36 -35.69 -19.94 -24.09
CA GLY A 36 -36.70 -19.79 -23.06
C GLY A 36 -37.72 -18.67 -23.39
N GLY A 37 -38.42 -18.15 -22.38
CA GLY A 37 -39.35 -17.02 -22.55
C GLY A 37 -38.60 -15.75 -22.99
N GLU A 38 -37.52 -15.41 -22.33
CA GLU A 38 -36.74 -14.16 -22.56
C GLU A 38 -35.22 -14.40 -22.47
N HIS A 39 -34.80 -15.67 -22.53
CA HIS A 39 -33.37 -15.99 -22.52
C HIS A 39 -33.05 -17.10 -23.52
N THR A 40 -31.76 -17.22 -23.84
CA THR A 40 -31.27 -18.23 -24.77
C THR A 40 -30.04 -18.92 -24.17
N ALA A 41 -29.99 -20.24 -24.30
CA ALA A 41 -28.81 -21.03 -23.99
C ALA A 41 -28.29 -21.72 -25.24
N THR A 42 -26.94 -21.76 -25.39
CA THR A 42 -26.26 -22.43 -26.52
C THR A 42 -25.20 -23.38 -25.98
N LEU A 43 -25.08 -24.53 -26.62
CA LEU A 43 -24.10 -25.54 -26.29
C LEU A 43 -23.06 -25.65 -27.41
N SER A 44 -21.82 -25.53 -27.12
CA SER A 44 -20.70 -25.73 -28.06
C SER A 44 -20.40 -27.22 -28.23
N LYS A 45 -19.73 -27.60 -29.32
CA LYS A 45 -19.21 -28.96 -29.56
C LYS A 45 -18.24 -29.46 -28.47
N GLY A 46 -17.63 -28.55 -27.71
CA GLY A 46 -16.73 -28.83 -26.60
C GLY A 46 -17.43 -28.91 -25.23
N GLY A 47 -18.76 -28.94 -25.17
CA GLY A 47 -19.49 -29.04 -23.91
C GLY A 47 -19.66 -27.70 -23.16
N THR A 48 -19.27 -26.57 -23.75
CA THR A 48 -19.36 -25.25 -23.09
C THR A 48 -20.76 -24.67 -23.33
N VAL A 49 -21.40 -24.20 -22.25
CA VAL A 49 -22.72 -23.55 -22.30
C VAL A 49 -22.54 -22.04 -22.24
N PHE A 50 -23.23 -21.32 -23.14
CA PHE A 50 -23.37 -19.87 -23.09
C PHE A 50 -24.83 -19.51 -22.95
N THR A 51 -25.12 -18.52 -22.08
CA THR A 51 -26.48 -18.01 -21.88
C THR A 51 -26.50 -16.50 -22.05
N PHE A 52 -27.62 -15.96 -22.50
CA PHE A 52 -27.85 -14.52 -22.68
C PHE A 52 -29.36 -14.22 -22.75
N GLY A 53 -29.74 -12.95 -22.56
CA GLY A 53 -31.08 -12.47 -22.45
C GLY A 53 -31.44 -12.03 -21.03
N SER A 54 -32.69 -12.20 -20.61
CA SER A 54 -33.16 -11.83 -19.28
C SER A 54 -32.55 -12.72 -18.18
N GLY A 55 -32.06 -12.09 -17.10
CA GLY A 55 -31.47 -12.77 -15.95
C GLY A 55 -32.28 -12.66 -14.66
N GLY A 56 -33.40 -11.92 -14.67
CA GLY A 56 -34.20 -11.55 -13.48
C GLY A 56 -34.69 -12.70 -12.59
N SER A 57 -34.69 -13.92 -13.08
CA SER A 57 -35.00 -15.14 -12.31
C SER A 57 -33.76 -16.01 -12.00
N GLY A 58 -32.54 -15.61 -12.41
CA GLY A 58 -31.34 -16.41 -12.29
C GLY A 58 -31.13 -17.43 -13.40
N GLN A 59 -31.99 -17.44 -14.44
CA GLN A 59 -32.01 -18.43 -15.53
C GLN A 59 -30.77 -18.43 -16.42
N LEU A 60 -29.90 -17.43 -16.27
CA LEU A 60 -28.63 -17.37 -17.01
C LEU A 60 -27.48 -18.13 -16.33
N GLY A 61 -27.59 -18.43 -15.03
CA GLY A 61 -26.59 -19.23 -14.30
C GLY A 61 -25.27 -18.50 -14.02
N HIS A 62 -25.28 -17.17 -13.93
CA HIS A 62 -24.06 -16.34 -13.77
C HIS A 62 -23.85 -15.80 -12.36
N ASN A 63 -24.46 -16.40 -11.35
CA ASN A 63 -24.54 -15.90 -9.98
C ASN A 63 -25.01 -14.44 -9.91
N SER A 64 -25.96 -14.08 -10.78
CA SER A 64 -26.51 -12.73 -10.95
C SER A 64 -27.95 -12.82 -11.42
N PHE A 65 -28.71 -11.79 -11.08
CA PHE A 65 -30.08 -11.56 -11.57
C PHE A 65 -30.14 -10.47 -12.66
N ARG A 66 -28.97 -10.09 -13.24
CA ARG A 66 -28.87 -9.09 -14.29
C ARG A 66 -29.06 -9.71 -15.67
N ASP A 67 -29.59 -8.92 -16.60
CA ASP A 67 -29.69 -9.29 -18.00
C ASP A 67 -28.32 -9.30 -18.67
N GLU A 68 -28.07 -10.26 -19.56
CA GLU A 68 -26.86 -10.36 -20.39
C GLU A 68 -27.20 -10.17 -21.85
N HIS A 69 -26.73 -9.08 -22.43
CA HIS A 69 -27.04 -8.75 -23.83
C HIS A 69 -26.20 -9.51 -24.85
N HIS A 70 -25.15 -10.15 -24.39
CA HIS A 70 -24.23 -10.94 -25.19
C HIS A 70 -24.06 -12.35 -24.61
N PRO A 71 -23.87 -13.39 -25.46
CA PRO A 71 -23.55 -14.72 -24.98
C PRO A 71 -22.38 -14.73 -23.99
N ARG A 72 -22.69 -15.12 -22.77
CA ARG A 72 -21.74 -15.28 -21.67
C ARG A 72 -21.66 -16.76 -21.30
N VAL A 73 -20.43 -17.24 -21.04
CA VAL A 73 -20.22 -18.61 -20.61
C VAL A 73 -20.78 -18.84 -19.22
N VAL A 74 -21.46 -19.98 -19.00
CA VAL A 74 -21.83 -20.41 -17.65
C VAL A 74 -20.58 -21.01 -16.99
N ALA A 75 -19.95 -20.23 -16.16
CA ALA A 75 -18.63 -20.54 -15.63
C ALA A 75 -18.61 -21.78 -14.75
N GLU A 76 -19.65 -21.99 -13.97
CA GLU A 76 -19.78 -23.11 -13.04
C GLU A 76 -19.85 -24.47 -13.75
N LEU A 77 -20.19 -24.47 -15.04
CA LEU A 77 -20.19 -25.66 -15.88
C LEU A 77 -18.86 -25.82 -16.65
N TRP A 78 -17.88 -24.98 -16.39
CA TRP A 78 -16.59 -25.05 -17.08
C TRP A 78 -15.83 -26.31 -16.71
N GLY A 79 -15.25 -26.96 -17.68
CA GLY A 79 -14.60 -28.28 -17.49
C GLY A 79 -15.58 -29.44 -17.40
N SER A 80 -16.90 -29.18 -17.34
CA SER A 80 -17.93 -30.20 -17.41
C SER A 80 -18.28 -30.51 -18.87
N GLU A 81 -18.45 -31.81 -19.19
CA GLU A 81 -18.91 -32.22 -20.50
C GLU A 81 -20.44 -32.14 -20.58
N VAL A 82 -20.93 -30.92 -20.80
CA VAL A 82 -22.35 -30.73 -21.01
C VAL A 82 -22.73 -31.38 -22.35
N SER A 83 -23.70 -32.30 -22.30
CA SER A 83 -24.19 -33.04 -23.47
C SER A 83 -25.51 -32.47 -24.00
N GLN A 84 -26.34 -31.92 -23.12
CA GLN A 84 -27.63 -31.38 -23.47
C GLN A 84 -27.92 -30.10 -22.67
N VAL A 85 -28.64 -29.16 -23.30
CA VAL A 85 -29.19 -27.97 -22.69
C VAL A 85 -30.64 -27.78 -23.14
N THR A 86 -31.51 -27.37 -22.20
CA THR A 86 -32.89 -27.02 -22.48
C THR A 86 -33.35 -25.86 -21.59
N CYS A 87 -34.11 -24.94 -22.16
CA CYS A 87 -34.68 -23.78 -21.48
C CYS A 87 -36.18 -23.91 -21.33
N GLY A 88 -36.70 -23.67 -20.13
CA GLY A 88 -38.09 -23.36 -19.89
C GLY A 88 -38.36 -21.86 -19.95
N ARG A 89 -39.52 -21.38 -19.47
CA ARG A 89 -39.83 -19.95 -19.54
C ARG A 89 -38.80 -19.08 -18.77
N HIS A 90 -38.51 -19.47 -17.53
CA HIS A 90 -37.58 -18.73 -16.63
C HIS A 90 -36.61 -19.67 -15.92
N HIS A 91 -36.27 -20.80 -16.50
CA HIS A 91 -35.31 -21.75 -15.96
C HIS A 91 -34.53 -22.45 -17.08
N THR A 92 -33.38 -23.00 -16.72
CA THR A 92 -32.48 -23.72 -17.63
C THR A 92 -32.05 -25.04 -16.98
N LEU A 93 -32.00 -26.12 -17.75
CA LEU A 93 -31.46 -27.42 -17.36
C LEU A 93 -30.34 -27.80 -18.27
N VAL A 94 -29.32 -28.45 -17.69
CA VAL A 94 -28.19 -29.01 -18.43
C VAL A 94 -27.89 -30.41 -17.95
N SER A 95 -27.45 -31.29 -18.86
CA SER A 95 -26.98 -32.64 -18.53
C SER A 95 -25.46 -32.72 -18.75
N VAL A 96 -24.73 -33.18 -17.73
CA VAL A 96 -23.29 -33.40 -17.76
C VAL A 96 -23.04 -34.90 -17.98
N ALA A 97 -22.41 -35.25 -19.10
CA ALA A 97 -22.17 -36.65 -19.48
C ALA A 97 -21.18 -37.36 -18.55
N SER A 98 -20.10 -36.68 -18.15
CA SER A 98 -19.03 -37.25 -17.32
C SER A 98 -19.49 -37.63 -15.91
N SER A 99 -20.37 -36.82 -15.31
CA SER A 99 -20.88 -37.03 -13.94
C SER A 99 -22.23 -37.76 -13.93
N LYS A 100 -22.89 -37.93 -15.09
CA LYS A 100 -24.27 -38.42 -15.24
C LYS A 100 -25.26 -37.59 -14.38
N ARG A 101 -24.99 -36.32 -14.14
CA ARG A 101 -25.82 -35.40 -13.32
C ARG A 101 -26.55 -34.40 -14.20
N ILE A 102 -27.65 -33.94 -13.67
CA ILE A 102 -28.44 -32.83 -14.23
C ILE A 102 -28.24 -31.62 -13.30
N TYR A 103 -28.11 -30.45 -13.88
CA TYR A 103 -28.10 -29.20 -13.15
C TYR A 103 -29.26 -28.32 -13.63
N SER A 104 -29.84 -27.57 -12.69
CA SER A 104 -30.92 -26.63 -12.95
C SER A 104 -30.61 -25.27 -12.36
N PHE A 105 -31.10 -24.21 -13.00
CA PHE A 105 -30.98 -22.84 -12.49
C PHE A 105 -32.09 -21.94 -13.03
N GLY A 106 -32.50 -20.94 -12.24
CA GLY A 106 -33.57 -20.03 -12.58
C GLY A 106 -34.66 -19.96 -11.54
N CYS A 107 -35.91 -19.80 -12.03
CA CYS A 107 -37.12 -19.73 -11.22
C CYS A 107 -37.52 -21.10 -10.64
N TRP A 108 -37.93 -21.10 -9.38
CA TRP A 108 -38.34 -22.31 -8.63
C TRP A 108 -39.86 -22.41 -8.35
N MET A 109 -40.59 -21.33 -8.56
CA MET A 109 -41.96 -21.13 -8.00
C MET A 109 -42.94 -22.27 -8.21
N GLN A 110 -42.73 -23.15 -9.19
CA GLN A 110 -43.56 -24.27 -9.54
C GLN A 110 -42.84 -25.62 -9.48
N GLY A 111 -41.70 -25.68 -8.77
CA GLY A 111 -40.89 -26.90 -8.64
C GLY A 111 -40.10 -27.28 -9.89
N GLN A 112 -40.01 -26.39 -10.90
CA GLN A 112 -39.38 -26.68 -12.19
C GLN A 112 -37.87 -26.91 -12.09
N LEU A 113 -37.24 -26.59 -10.98
CA LEU A 113 -35.83 -26.86 -10.76
C LEU A 113 -35.55 -28.28 -10.23
N GLY A 114 -36.60 -29.00 -9.74
CA GLY A 114 -36.43 -30.35 -9.21
C GLY A 114 -35.60 -30.46 -7.94
N ASN A 115 -35.55 -29.39 -7.12
CA ASN A 115 -34.91 -29.38 -5.81
C ASN A 115 -35.96 -28.99 -4.74
N GLU A 116 -35.73 -29.45 -3.50
CA GLU A 116 -36.67 -29.20 -2.38
C GLU A 116 -36.59 -27.76 -1.86
N GLU A 117 -35.53 -27.00 -2.18
CA GLU A 117 -35.35 -25.65 -1.75
C GLU A 117 -36.17 -24.64 -2.57
N MET A 118 -37.06 -23.92 -1.91
CA MET A 118 -37.91 -22.89 -2.52
C MET A 118 -37.19 -21.56 -2.75
N ILE A 119 -36.02 -21.60 -3.43
CA ILE A 119 -35.18 -20.42 -3.64
C ILE A 119 -34.76 -20.32 -5.11
N LYS A 120 -34.76 -19.11 -5.68
CA LYS A 120 -34.20 -18.85 -7.02
C LYS A 120 -32.71 -19.22 -7.03
N LYS A 121 -32.29 -20.04 -7.97
CA LYS A 121 -30.90 -20.43 -8.16
C LYS A 121 -30.34 -19.65 -9.34
N SER A 122 -29.42 -18.75 -9.06
CA SER A 122 -28.70 -17.98 -10.09
C SER A 122 -27.40 -18.64 -10.57
N VAL A 123 -27.11 -19.84 -10.05
CA VAL A 123 -26.01 -20.72 -10.47
C VAL A 123 -26.53 -22.11 -10.77
N PRO A 124 -25.87 -22.89 -11.64
CA PRO A 124 -26.17 -24.30 -11.83
C PRO A 124 -26.12 -25.07 -10.53
N PHE A 125 -27.23 -25.70 -10.16
CA PHE A 125 -27.39 -26.49 -8.96
C PHE A 125 -27.73 -27.94 -9.33
N PRO A 126 -27.09 -28.96 -8.71
CA PRO A 126 -27.36 -30.35 -9.03
C PRO A 126 -28.80 -30.73 -8.67
N VAL A 127 -29.42 -31.54 -9.53
CA VAL A 127 -30.74 -32.11 -9.32
C VAL A 127 -30.56 -33.57 -8.86
N ASP A 128 -31.08 -33.89 -7.68
CA ASP A 128 -31.12 -35.25 -7.17
C ASP A 128 -32.20 -36.06 -7.84
N LEU A 129 -31.80 -37.10 -8.57
CA LEU A 129 -32.72 -38.05 -9.18
C LEU A 129 -33.09 -39.15 -8.18
N PRO A 130 -34.29 -39.71 -8.23
CA PRO A 130 -34.70 -40.84 -7.39
C PRO A 130 -33.70 -42.01 -7.48
N ALA A 131 -33.47 -42.67 -6.33
CA ALA A 131 -32.44 -43.73 -6.20
C ALA A 131 -32.63 -44.92 -7.17
N ASP A 132 -33.88 -45.13 -7.60
CA ASP A 132 -34.24 -46.19 -8.56
C ASP A 132 -33.81 -45.90 -10.00
N CYS A 133 -33.26 -44.70 -10.25
CA CYS A 133 -32.88 -44.23 -11.59
C CYS A 133 -31.42 -44.51 -11.91
N ASN A 134 -30.93 -45.73 -11.69
CA ASN A 134 -29.54 -46.15 -12.07
C ASN A 134 -29.38 -46.32 -13.61
N HIS A 135 -29.89 -45.35 -14.37
CA HIS A 135 -30.02 -45.39 -15.82
C HIS A 135 -29.34 -44.21 -16.52
N THR A 136 -29.07 -44.36 -17.81
CA THR A 136 -28.47 -43.31 -18.63
C THR A 136 -29.48 -42.21 -18.96
N ILE A 137 -29.12 -40.94 -18.77
CA ILE A 137 -29.95 -39.80 -19.15
C ILE A 137 -30.06 -39.75 -20.67
N GLY A 138 -31.26 -40.05 -21.21
CA GLY A 138 -31.52 -40.06 -22.63
C GLY A 138 -31.72 -38.63 -23.19
N LYS A 139 -32.75 -37.93 -22.73
CA LYS A 139 -33.08 -36.57 -23.19
C LYS A 139 -33.59 -35.69 -22.07
N LEU A 140 -33.19 -34.41 -22.12
CA LEU A 140 -33.79 -33.34 -21.35
C LEU A 140 -34.78 -32.56 -22.18
N LYS A 141 -35.92 -32.18 -21.57
CA LYS A 141 -36.94 -31.32 -22.16
C LYS A 141 -37.50 -30.42 -21.09
N SER A 142 -37.73 -29.15 -21.43
CA SER A 142 -38.42 -28.19 -20.58
C SER A 142 -39.67 -27.67 -21.27
N GLY A 143 -40.72 -27.55 -20.52
CA GLY A 143 -41.88 -26.77 -20.87
C GLY A 143 -41.81 -25.39 -20.24
N GLU A 144 -42.94 -24.68 -20.22
CA GLU A 144 -42.96 -23.32 -19.69
C GLU A 144 -42.50 -23.27 -18.22
N ASN A 145 -43.12 -24.10 -17.37
CA ASN A 145 -42.85 -24.13 -15.93
C ASN A 145 -42.63 -25.57 -15.39
N HIS A 146 -42.23 -26.50 -16.21
CA HIS A 146 -41.95 -27.87 -15.83
C HIS A 146 -40.78 -28.46 -16.62
N SER A 147 -40.17 -29.48 -16.06
CA SER A 147 -39.00 -30.13 -16.58
C SER A 147 -39.19 -31.63 -16.71
N PHE A 148 -38.65 -32.25 -17.78
CA PHE A 148 -38.72 -33.68 -18.04
C PHE A 148 -37.33 -34.24 -18.30
N VAL A 149 -37.07 -35.42 -17.71
CA VAL A 149 -35.88 -36.22 -17.95
C VAL A 149 -36.33 -37.56 -18.50
N LEU A 150 -35.91 -37.89 -19.72
CA LEU A 150 -36.09 -39.23 -20.26
C LEU A 150 -34.90 -40.08 -19.84
N ILE A 151 -35.19 -41.13 -19.10
CA ILE A 151 -34.21 -42.13 -18.67
C ILE A 151 -34.31 -43.35 -19.60
N VAL A 152 -33.17 -43.82 -20.11
CA VAL A 152 -33.10 -44.97 -21.02
C VAL A 152 -32.38 -46.10 -20.32
N LYS A 153 -32.98 -47.32 -20.34
CA LYS A 153 -32.29 -48.54 -19.88
C LYS A 153 -31.11 -48.81 -20.83
N ASP A 154 -29.91 -49.02 -20.26
CA ASP A 154 -28.70 -49.28 -21.02
C ASP A 154 -28.91 -50.59 -21.84
N PRO A 155 -28.92 -50.57 -23.17
CA PRO A 155 -28.76 -51.78 -23.94
C PRO A 155 -27.28 -52.10 -23.87
N GLY A 156 -26.90 -53.12 -23.10
CA GLY A 156 -25.52 -53.53 -22.84
C GLY A 156 -24.67 -53.67 -24.09
N ASN A 157 -24.12 -52.58 -24.52
CA ASN A 157 -23.07 -52.59 -25.50
C ASN A 157 -22.08 -51.44 -25.16
N GLU A 158 -20.91 -51.80 -24.68
CA GLU A 158 -19.78 -50.96 -24.45
C GLU A 158 -19.33 -50.27 -25.74
N SER A 159 -20.01 -49.21 -26.15
CA SER A 159 -19.39 -48.27 -27.05
C SER A 159 -18.35 -47.46 -26.20
N LYS A 160 -17.08 -47.69 -26.44
CA LYS A 160 -15.95 -46.89 -25.88
C LYS A 160 -16.34 -45.43 -25.94
N PRO A 161 -16.28 -44.67 -24.82
CA PRO A 161 -16.60 -43.28 -24.85
C PRO A 161 -15.64 -42.59 -25.85
N ASN A 162 -16.21 -41.92 -26.82
CA ASN A 162 -15.45 -41.11 -27.76
C ASN A 162 -14.66 -40.12 -26.91
N PRO A 163 -13.32 -39.98 -27.12
CA PRO A 163 -12.53 -39.13 -26.25
C PRO A 163 -13.12 -37.75 -26.24
N SER A 164 -13.55 -37.36 -25.03
CA SER A 164 -14.22 -36.10 -24.76
C SER A 164 -13.42 -34.90 -25.30
N ARG A 165 -14.11 -34.04 -26.03
CA ARG A 165 -13.58 -32.78 -26.49
C ARG A 165 -13.95 -31.63 -25.50
N GLY A 166 -13.93 -31.94 -24.20
CA GLY A 166 -14.10 -30.95 -23.16
C GLY A 166 -12.96 -29.92 -23.14
N ILE A 167 -13.15 -28.83 -22.50
CA ILE A 167 -12.04 -27.88 -22.20
C ILE A 167 -11.07 -28.65 -21.29
N LEU A 168 -9.83 -28.81 -21.76
CA LEU A 168 -8.82 -29.49 -20.98
C LEU A 168 -8.41 -28.61 -19.79
N THR A 169 -8.65 -29.08 -18.56
CA THR A 169 -8.27 -28.39 -17.34
C THR A 169 -7.06 -29.06 -16.69
N LEU A 170 -6.21 -28.25 -16.05
CA LEU A 170 -5.04 -28.78 -15.36
C LEU A 170 -5.47 -29.51 -14.07
N ASN A 171 -4.94 -30.72 -13.89
CA ASN A 171 -5.15 -31.52 -12.69
C ASN A 171 -3.86 -32.26 -12.29
N ASP A 172 -3.82 -32.74 -11.05
CA ASP A 172 -2.66 -33.37 -10.44
C ASP A 172 -2.18 -34.59 -11.23
N ARG A 173 -3.11 -35.41 -11.75
CA ARG A 173 -2.75 -36.61 -12.55
C ARG A 173 -2.02 -36.25 -13.85
N MET A 174 -2.39 -35.12 -14.48
CA MET A 174 -1.68 -34.64 -15.67
C MET A 174 -0.26 -34.24 -15.31
N ILE A 175 -0.11 -33.47 -14.22
CA ILE A 175 1.22 -33.03 -13.74
C ILE A 175 2.09 -34.23 -13.41
N ASP A 176 1.56 -35.22 -12.68
CA ASP A 176 2.30 -36.43 -12.33
C ASP A 176 2.74 -37.22 -13.59
N ARG A 177 1.91 -37.30 -14.63
CA ARG A 177 2.30 -37.90 -15.94
C ARG A 177 3.41 -37.11 -16.62
N TRP A 178 3.34 -35.77 -16.58
CA TRP A 178 4.38 -34.92 -17.18
C TRP A 178 5.73 -35.06 -16.45
N LEU A 179 5.68 -35.36 -15.16
CA LEU A 179 6.88 -35.57 -14.34
C LEU A 179 7.47 -36.98 -14.47
N SER A 180 6.62 -37.98 -14.59
CA SER A 180 7.05 -39.38 -14.68
C SER A 180 7.80 -39.72 -15.97
N GLY A 181 7.67 -38.89 -17.02
CA GLY A 181 8.28 -39.15 -18.32
C GLY A 181 7.70 -40.35 -19.06
N SER A 182 6.55 -40.87 -18.60
CA SER A 182 5.89 -42.04 -19.22
C SER A 182 5.38 -41.74 -20.62
N ASP A 183 5.00 -40.46 -20.88
CA ASP A 183 4.49 -40.06 -22.19
C ASP A 183 5.61 -39.45 -23.07
N PRO A 184 5.54 -39.61 -24.41
CA PRO A 184 6.45 -38.94 -25.31
C PRO A 184 6.36 -37.42 -25.19
N TRP A 185 7.50 -36.73 -25.19
CA TRP A 185 7.54 -35.26 -25.05
C TRP A 185 6.60 -34.50 -25.98
N ARG A 186 6.41 -35.02 -27.19
CA ARG A 186 5.48 -34.42 -28.17
C ARG A 186 4.05 -34.36 -27.64
N VAL A 187 3.61 -35.35 -26.88
CA VAL A 187 2.28 -35.44 -26.28
C VAL A 187 2.20 -34.45 -25.11
N ILE A 188 3.18 -34.50 -24.20
CA ILE A 188 3.27 -33.62 -23.03
C ILE A 188 3.28 -32.16 -23.48
N LYS A 189 4.11 -31.81 -24.46
CA LYS A 189 4.20 -30.45 -25.00
C LYS A 189 2.86 -29.99 -25.61
N LYS A 190 2.12 -30.86 -26.28
CA LYS A 190 0.80 -30.55 -26.84
C LYS A 190 -0.21 -30.28 -25.73
N GLU A 191 -0.23 -31.06 -24.68
CA GLU A 191 -1.12 -30.87 -23.52
C GLU A 191 -0.79 -29.56 -22.78
N ILE A 192 0.50 -29.27 -22.51
CA ILE A 192 0.96 -28.01 -21.93
C ILE A 192 0.45 -26.82 -22.77
N ASN A 193 0.66 -26.88 -24.08
CA ASN A 193 0.20 -25.84 -25.00
C ASN A 193 -1.34 -25.67 -24.97
N GLN A 194 -2.09 -26.75 -24.90
CA GLN A 194 -3.56 -26.69 -24.83
C GLN A 194 -4.06 -26.05 -23.54
N VAL A 195 -3.45 -26.40 -22.40
CA VAL A 195 -3.86 -25.89 -21.07
C VAL A 195 -3.41 -24.44 -20.88
N PHE A 196 -2.13 -24.15 -21.07
CA PHE A 196 -1.55 -22.84 -20.74
C PHE A 196 -1.69 -21.79 -21.83
N SER A 197 -2.21 -22.11 -23.01
CA SER A 197 -2.60 -21.11 -24.02
C SER A 197 -4.02 -20.57 -23.85
N SER A 198 -4.80 -21.13 -22.95
CA SER A 198 -6.23 -20.85 -22.81
C SER A 198 -6.54 -20.38 -21.38
N ALA A 199 -6.95 -19.10 -21.26
CA ALA A 199 -7.50 -18.58 -20.00
C ALA A 199 -8.67 -19.45 -19.51
N ALA A 200 -9.47 -19.98 -20.45
CA ALA A 200 -10.58 -20.88 -20.17
C ALA A 200 -10.12 -22.16 -19.44
N SER A 201 -9.06 -22.77 -19.93
CA SER A 201 -8.51 -23.98 -19.31
C SER A 201 -7.99 -23.73 -17.89
N LEU A 202 -7.27 -22.64 -17.68
CA LEU A 202 -6.76 -22.27 -16.36
C LEU A 202 -7.88 -21.85 -15.41
N ASN A 203 -8.82 -21.04 -15.84
CA ASN A 203 -9.96 -20.58 -15.00
C ASN A 203 -10.86 -21.77 -14.55
N GLY A 204 -10.91 -22.86 -15.32
CA GLY A 204 -11.60 -24.11 -14.96
C GLY A 204 -10.75 -25.09 -14.17
N SER A 205 -9.46 -24.78 -13.93
CA SER A 205 -8.52 -25.62 -13.17
C SER A 205 -8.58 -25.28 -11.69
N PHE A 206 -8.28 -26.27 -10.83
CA PHE A 206 -8.18 -26.09 -9.38
C PHE A 206 -9.46 -25.56 -8.71
N LEU A 207 -10.63 -25.93 -9.25
CA LEU A 207 -11.90 -25.54 -8.63
C LEU A 207 -12.14 -26.33 -7.35
N LYS A 208 -12.66 -25.64 -6.33
CA LYS A 208 -13.04 -26.23 -5.04
C LYS A 208 -14.34 -27.03 -5.20
N THR A 209 -14.20 -28.28 -5.59
CA THR A 209 -15.33 -29.18 -5.87
C THR A 209 -15.94 -29.84 -4.63
N SER A 210 -15.24 -29.76 -3.47
CA SER A 210 -15.77 -30.23 -2.20
C SER A 210 -16.99 -29.40 -1.81
N CYS A 211 -18.09 -30.04 -1.49
CA CYS A 211 -19.35 -29.41 -1.15
C CYS A 211 -19.91 -28.45 -2.22
N ASP A 212 -19.49 -28.63 -3.49
CA ASP A 212 -19.92 -27.78 -4.62
C ASP A 212 -19.67 -26.25 -4.45
N GLU A 213 -18.68 -25.86 -3.59
CA GLU A 213 -18.35 -24.46 -3.30
C GLU A 213 -18.02 -23.64 -4.56
N HIS A 214 -17.48 -24.28 -5.61
CA HIS A 214 -17.16 -23.61 -6.87
C HIS A 214 -18.39 -23.07 -7.61
N TYR A 215 -19.61 -23.54 -7.30
CA TYR A 215 -20.85 -22.98 -7.82
C TYR A 215 -21.28 -21.68 -7.13
N GLN A 216 -20.61 -21.29 -6.05
CA GLN A 216 -20.85 -20.05 -5.32
C GLN A 216 -19.89 -18.91 -5.73
N THR A 217 -19.27 -19.01 -6.91
CA THR A 217 -18.36 -17.97 -7.42
C THR A 217 -19.06 -16.61 -7.49
N SER A 218 -18.47 -15.61 -6.84
CA SER A 218 -19.01 -14.25 -6.73
C SER A 218 -17.88 -13.23 -6.73
N GLU A 219 -18.20 -11.95 -6.59
CA GLU A 219 -17.21 -10.90 -6.40
C GLU A 219 -16.34 -11.14 -5.16
N ASP A 220 -16.86 -11.84 -4.15
CA ASP A 220 -16.21 -12.12 -2.87
C ASP A 220 -15.61 -13.53 -2.77
N HIS A 221 -15.94 -14.43 -3.70
CA HIS A 221 -15.53 -15.84 -3.63
C HIS A 221 -15.08 -16.35 -5.00
N CYS A 222 -13.79 -16.62 -5.15
CA CYS A 222 -13.21 -17.04 -6.44
C CYS A 222 -13.42 -18.52 -6.78
N GLY A 223 -13.78 -19.36 -5.81
CA GLY A 223 -14.05 -20.79 -6.00
C GLY A 223 -12.80 -21.65 -6.28
N LEU A 224 -11.58 -21.17 -5.97
CA LEU A 224 -10.32 -21.89 -6.19
C LEU A 224 -9.83 -22.59 -4.92
N ASP A 225 -9.25 -23.79 -5.10
CA ASP A 225 -8.52 -24.53 -4.08
C ASP A 225 -7.04 -24.13 -4.12
N PHE A 226 -6.64 -23.16 -3.27
CA PHE A 226 -5.26 -22.65 -3.26
C PHE A 226 -4.23 -23.65 -2.71
N ASP A 227 -4.61 -24.63 -1.89
CA ASP A 227 -3.69 -25.65 -1.38
C ASP A 227 -3.33 -26.60 -2.50
N LEU A 228 -4.33 -26.98 -3.31
CA LEU A 228 -4.09 -27.76 -4.51
C LEU A 228 -3.26 -26.97 -5.54
N VAL A 229 -3.52 -25.67 -5.74
CA VAL A 229 -2.73 -24.80 -6.63
C VAL A 229 -1.26 -24.77 -6.20
N LYS A 230 -0.98 -24.51 -4.91
CA LYS A 230 0.40 -24.44 -4.37
C LYS A 230 1.16 -25.75 -4.55
N THR A 231 0.51 -26.87 -4.22
CA THR A 231 1.14 -28.20 -4.32
C THR A 231 1.38 -28.61 -5.77
N SER A 232 0.42 -28.37 -6.65
CA SER A 232 0.52 -28.71 -8.08
C SER A 232 1.59 -27.88 -8.80
N PHE A 233 1.68 -26.58 -8.55
CA PHE A 233 2.73 -25.74 -9.15
C PHE A 233 4.11 -26.04 -8.56
N ALA A 234 4.22 -26.37 -7.27
CA ALA A 234 5.48 -26.83 -6.70
C ALA A 234 5.96 -28.16 -7.32
N LYS A 235 5.05 -29.08 -7.68
CA LYS A 235 5.40 -30.28 -8.44
C LYS A 235 5.89 -29.92 -9.85
N LEU A 236 5.18 -29.02 -10.55
CA LEU A 236 5.48 -28.65 -11.92
C LEU A 236 6.88 -28.04 -12.07
N THR A 237 7.34 -27.26 -11.08
CA THR A 237 8.69 -26.65 -11.10
C THR A 237 9.84 -27.65 -10.98
N LYS A 238 9.58 -28.91 -10.55
CA LYS A 238 10.61 -29.97 -10.46
C LYS A 238 11.08 -30.47 -11.82
N ASN A 239 10.30 -30.24 -12.90
CA ASN A 239 10.67 -30.65 -14.24
C ASN A 239 11.02 -29.48 -15.12
N GLU A 240 12.33 -29.27 -15.34
CA GLU A 240 12.87 -28.13 -16.10
C GLU A 240 12.25 -28.00 -17.49
N ARG A 241 12.08 -29.10 -18.19
CA ARG A 241 11.59 -29.08 -19.55
C ARG A 241 10.12 -28.69 -19.64
N SER A 242 9.30 -29.20 -18.72
CA SER A 242 7.88 -28.84 -18.66
C SER A 242 7.67 -27.39 -18.23
N ILE A 243 8.38 -26.94 -17.19
CA ILE A 243 8.22 -25.56 -16.70
C ILE A 243 8.72 -24.52 -17.73
N SER A 244 9.79 -24.80 -18.45
CA SER A 244 10.28 -23.93 -19.53
C SER A 244 9.26 -23.78 -20.65
N GLU A 245 8.58 -24.87 -21.08
CA GLU A 245 7.51 -24.80 -22.07
C GLU A 245 6.29 -24.05 -21.54
N VAL A 246 5.90 -24.28 -20.26
CA VAL A 246 4.81 -23.53 -19.59
C VAL A 246 5.08 -22.04 -19.61
N VAL A 247 6.25 -21.60 -19.16
CA VAL A 247 6.64 -20.18 -19.11
C VAL A 247 6.59 -19.57 -20.52
N LYS A 248 7.12 -20.28 -21.50
CA LYS A 248 7.08 -19.85 -22.90
C LYS A 248 5.65 -19.64 -23.39
N VAL A 249 4.75 -20.61 -23.20
CA VAL A 249 3.35 -20.54 -23.64
C VAL A 249 2.60 -19.40 -22.90
N VAL A 250 2.80 -19.29 -21.59
CA VAL A 250 2.22 -18.21 -20.79
C VAL A 250 2.65 -16.84 -21.30
N GLN A 251 3.95 -16.65 -21.56
CA GLN A 251 4.50 -15.39 -22.04
C GLN A 251 4.04 -15.05 -23.48
N THR A 252 4.08 -16.02 -24.39
CA THR A 252 3.89 -15.72 -25.83
C THR A 252 2.45 -15.85 -26.31
N ILE A 253 1.60 -16.60 -25.59
CA ILE A 253 0.23 -16.88 -26.04
C ILE A 253 -0.82 -16.44 -25.00
N LEU A 254 -0.71 -16.90 -23.75
CA LEU A 254 -1.74 -16.66 -22.74
C LEU A 254 -1.85 -15.17 -22.39
N LEU A 255 -0.76 -14.59 -21.87
CA LEU A 255 -0.77 -13.19 -21.41
C LEU A 255 -1.18 -12.22 -22.52
N PRO A 256 -0.66 -12.30 -23.76
CA PRO A 256 -1.15 -11.46 -24.86
C PRO A 256 -2.64 -11.59 -25.15
N SER A 257 -3.21 -12.80 -24.99
CA SER A 257 -4.61 -13.11 -25.30
C SER A 257 -5.61 -12.63 -24.26
N LEU A 258 -5.17 -12.24 -23.03
CA LEU A 258 -6.04 -11.79 -21.96
C LEU A 258 -6.74 -10.48 -22.31
N ASN A 259 -8.07 -10.48 -22.16
CA ASN A 259 -8.92 -9.33 -22.46
C ASN A 259 -8.94 -8.34 -21.30
N PRO A 260 -8.72 -7.03 -21.52
CA PRO A 260 -8.90 -5.99 -20.49
C PRO A 260 -10.33 -5.87 -19.93
N ASN A 261 -11.31 -6.33 -20.72
CA ASN A 261 -12.73 -6.34 -20.35
C ASN A 261 -13.22 -7.81 -20.21
N PRO A 262 -12.84 -8.51 -19.14
CA PRO A 262 -13.27 -9.88 -18.92
C PRO A 262 -14.79 -9.90 -18.68
N THR A 263 -15.44 -10.92 -19.19
CA THR A 263 -16.86 -11.17 -18.93
C THR A 263 -17.00 -12.21 -17.83
N GLY A 264 -17.48 -11.79 -16.66
CA GLY A 264 -17.67 -12.65 -15.50
C GLY A 264 -16.53 -12.64 -14.51
N VAL A 265 -16.87 -12.79 -13.23
CA VAL A 265 -15.89 -12.79 -12.13
C VAL A 265 -14.91 -13.96 -12.22
N GLU A 266 -15.36 -15.08 -12.73
CA GLU A 266 -14.53 -16.30 -12.96
C GLU A 266 -13.40 -16.09 -13.96
N ALA A 267 -13.55 -15.16 -14.89
CA ALA A 267 -12.48 -14.83 -15.84
C ALA A 267 -11.26 -14.18 -15.17
N LEU A 268 -11.40 -13.76 -13.91
CA LEU A 268 -10.32 -13.20 -13.10
C LEU A 268 -9.47 -14.26 -12.39
N ARG A 269 -9.89 -15.54 -12.37
CA ARG A 269 -9.13 -16.62 -11.71
C ARG A 269 -7.70 -16.74 -12.24
N VAL A 270 -7.48 -16.55 -13.52
CA VAL A 270 -6.14 -16.58 -14.12
C VAL A 270 -5.17 -15.58 -13.48
N TYR A 271 -5.69 -14.41 -13.03
CA TYR A 271 -4.90 -13.40 -12.33
C TYR A 271 -4.59 -13.76 -10.87
N LEU A 272 -5.24 -14.78 -10.33
CA LEU A 272 -4.97 -15.35 -9.00
C LEU A 272 -4.02 -16.56 -9.10
N LEU A 273 -4.09 -17.33 -10.20
CA LEU A 273 -3.27 -18.51 -10.43
C LEU A 273 -1.86 -18.18 -10.90
N LEU A 274 -1.72 -17.22 -11.85
CA LEU A 274 -0.41 -16.89 -12.42
C LEU A 274 0.59 -16.33 -11.41
N PRO A 275 0.22 -15.48 -10.41
CA PRO A 275 1.15 -15.04 -9.37
C PRO A 275 1.76 -16.21 -8.60
N GLU A 276 0.96 -17.23 -8.25
CA GLU A 276 1.44 -18.41 -7.54
C GLU A 276 2.44 -19.23 -8.37
N LEU A 277 2.15 -19.43 -9.66
CA LEU A 277 3.08 -20.07 -10.58
C LEU A 277 4.40 -19.29 -10.70
N LEU A 278 4.32 -17.98 -10.92
CA LEU A 278 5.50 -17.12 -11.07
C LEU A 278 6.33 -17.03 -9.78
N LEU A 279 5.67 -17.02 -8.61
CA LEU A 279 6.36 -17.03 -7.32
C LEU A 279 7.27 -18.25 -7.18
N LYS A 280 6.77 -19.44 -7.57
CA LYS A 280 7.59 -20.68 -7.55
C LYS A 280 8.82 -20.53 -8.44
N LEU A 281 8.72 -19.86 -9.59
CA LEU A 281 9.87 -19.60 -10.47
C LEU A 281 10.94 -18.70 -9.83
N PHE A 282 10.56 -17.85 -8.87
CA PHE A 282 11.52 -16.98 -8.16
C PHE A 282 12.10 -17.62 -6.89
N LEU A 283 11.43 -18.62 -6.31
CA LEU A 283 11.83 -19.24 -5.04
C LEU A 283 12.68 -20.47 -5.21
N GLU A 284 12.42 -21.28 -6.25
CA GLU A 284 13.14 -22.52 -6.50
C GLU A 284 14.47 -22.25 -7.23
N PRO A 285 15.54 -22.98 -6.92
CA PRO A 285 16.76 -23.00 -7.72
C PRO A 285 16.41 -23.66 -9.05
N LEU A 286 16.08 -22.85 -10.04
CA LEU A 286 15.76 -23.33 -11.39
C LEU A 286 17.02 -23.37 -12.26
N PRO A 287 17.00 -24.29 -13.25
CA PRO A 287 18.11 -24.46 -14.16
C PRO A 287 18.52 -23.18 -14.90
N GLU A 288 19.76 -23.11 -15.34
CA GLU A 288 20.38 -21.97 -16.04
C GLU A 288 19.62 -21.48 -17.29
N ARG A 289 18.77 -22.33 -17.86
CA ARG A 289 17.98 -21.98 -19.07
C ARG A 289 16.86 -20.97 -18.84
N LEU A 290 16.30 -20.86 -17.63
CA LEU A 290 15.35 -19.80 -17.28
C LEU A 290 16.09 -18.61 -16.69
N GLN A 291 16.59 -17.76 -17.54
CA GLN A 291 17.35 -16.57 -17.16
C GLN A 291 16.51 -15.66 -16.24
N LYS A 292 17.17 -15.01 -15.29
CA LYS A 292 16.61 -14.01 -14.39
C LYS A 292 15.80 -12.94 -15.15
N GLN A 293 16.24 -12.59 -16.35
CA GLN A 293 15.59 -11.65 -17.24
C GLN A 293 14.21 -12.15 -17.71
N GLN A 294 14.10 -13.40 -18.16
CA GLN A 294 12.84 -13.97 -18.67
C GLN A 294 11.77 -14.01 -17.56
N ARG A 295 12.17 -14.36 -16.33
CA ARG A 295 11.25 -14.34 -15.18
C ARG A 295 10.69 -12.94 -14.93
N THR A 296 11.54 -11.93 -14.99
CA THR A 296 11.14 -10.52 -14.84
C THR A 296 10.21 -10.06 -15.97
N GLU A 297 10.47 -10.45 -17.22
CA GLU A 297 9.64 -10.11 -18.38
C GLU A 297 8.23 -10.73 -18.31
N VAL A 298 8.10 -12.00 -17.89
CA VAL A 298 6.79 -12.65 -17.73
C VAL A 298 6.00 -11.99 -16.58
N THR A 299 6.68 -11.65 -15.49
CA THR A 299 6.06 -10.95 -14.36
C THR A 299 5.60 -9.54 -14.78
N GLU A 300 6.38 -8.85 -15.62
CA GLU A 300 5.98 -7.56 -16.20
C GLU A 300 4.74 -7.68 -17.09
N ALA A 301 4.71 -8.69 -17.94
CA ALA A 301 3.55 -8.94 -18.80
C ALA A 301 2.27 -9.18 -17.97
N LEU A 302 2.38 -9.93 -16.86
CA LEU A 302 1.27 -10.12 -15.93
C LEU A 302 0.85 -8.80 -15.26
N ALA A 303 1.81 -8.02 -14.72
CA ALA A 303 1.53 -6.72 -14.12
C ALA A 303 0.83 -5.79 -15.11
N SER A 304 1.31 -5.73 -16.36
CA SER A 304 0.71 -4.92 -17.41
C SER A 304 -0.75 -5.33 -17.66
N LYS A 305 -1.06 -6.62 -17.68
CA LYS A 305 -2.43 -7.12 -17.87
C LYS A 305 -3.36 -6.82 -16.70
N ILE A 306 -2.88 -6.91 -15.46
CA ILE A 306 -3.63 -6.50 -14.26
C ILE A 306 -3.96 -5.01 -14.32
N LEU A 307 -2.98 -4.18 -14.67
CA LEU A 307 -3.17 -2.71 -14.76
C LEU A 307 -4.04 -2.28 -15.95
N GLN A 308 -4.15 -3.10 -16.99
CA GLN A 308 -5.01 -2.86 -18.15
C GLN A 308 -6.48 -3.27 -17.90
N LEU A 309 -6.79 -4.02 -16.84
CA LEU A 309 -8.16 -4.36 -16.50
C LEU A 309 -9.03 -3.10 -16.36
N ASN A 310 -10.27 -3.18 -16.84
CA ASN A 310 -11.24 -2.11 -16.62
C ASN A 310 -11.48 -1.89 -15.10
N PRO A 311 -12.00 -0.71 -14.69
CA PRO A 311 -12.15 -0.37 -13.28
C PRO A 311 -12.99 -1.37 -12.48
N ASP A 312 -14.07 -1.90 -13.07
CA ASP A 312 -14.98 -2.84 -12.41
C ASP A 312 -14.30 -4.20 -12.18
N ALA A 313 -13.67 -4.76 -13.21
CA ALA A 313 -12.92 -6.01 -13.09
C ALA A 313 -11.74 -5.88 -12.10
N ARG A 314 -11.07 -4.73 -12.10
CA ARG A 314 -9.98 -4.44 -11.13
C ARG A 314 -10.49 -4.37 -9.70
N LYS A 315 -11.66 -3.74 -9.50
CA LYS A 315 -12.31 -3.69 -8.19
C LYS A 315 -12.64 -5.09 -7.66
N VAL A 316 -13.23 -5.94 -8.52
CA VAL A 316 -13.52 -7.34 -8.17
C VAL A 316 -12.25 -8.11 -7.85
N LEU A 317 -11.17 -7.96 -8.63
CA LEU A 317 -9.87 -8.59 -8.35
C LEU A 317 -9.31 -8.18 -6.99
N VAL A 318 -9.37 -6.88 -6.66
CA VAL A 318 -8.94 -6.32 -5.37
C VAL A 318 -9.79 -6.88 -4.22
N THR A 319 -11.10 -7.00 -4.42
CA THR A 319 -12.02 -7.62 -3.43
C THR A 319 -11.65 -9.09 -3.21
N ASN A 320 -11.39 -9.86 -4.28
CA ASN A 320 -10.88 -11.22 -4.13
C ASN A 320 -9.58 -11.27 -3.34
N TRP A 321 -8.60 -10.40 -3.61
CA TRP A 321 -7.35 -10.34 -2.85
C TRP A 321 -7.60 -10.14 -1.36
N SER A 322 -8.58 -9.31 -0.97
CA SER A 322 -8.91 -9.07 0.45
C SER A 322 -9.44 -10.31 1.19
N LYS A 323 -9.90 -11.33 0.47
CA LYS A 323 -10.45 -12.58 1.02
C LYS A 323 -9.46 -13.75 0.98
N LEU A 324 -8.35 -13.61 0.24
CA LEU A 324 -7.35 -14.66 0.11
C LEU A 324 -6.52 -14.84 1.39
N PRO A 325 -5.89 -16.03 1.61
CA PRO A 325 -5.01 -16.26 2.73
C PRO A 325 -3.82 -15.30 2.77
N ASP A 326 -3.37 -14.92 3.96
CA ASP A 326 -2.22 -14.01 4.14
C ASP A 326 -0.94 -14.55 3.47
N ASP A 327 -0.73 -15.86 3.47
CA ASP A 327 0.40 -16.49 2.78
C ASP A 327 0.40 -16.24 1.27
N TRP A 328 -0.79 -16.21 0.66
CA TRP A 328 -0.91 -15.87 -0.75
C TRP A 328 -0.55 -14.40 -1.00
N LEU A 329 -1.07 -13.49 -0.17
CA LEU A 329 -0.74 -12.05 -0.25
C LEU A 329 0.77 -11.82 -0.06
N LYS A 330 1.39 -12.44 0.96
CA LYS A 330 2.84 -12.41 1.16
C LYS A 330 3.60 -12.96 -0.04
N GLY A 331 3.07 -13.99 -0.68
CA GLY A 331 3.61 -14.57 -1.91
C GLY A 331 3.62 -13.55 -3.06
N VAL A 332 2.51 -12.85 -3.30
CA VAL A 332 2.41 -11.81 -4.33
C VAL A 332 3.35 -10.66 -4.04
N VAL A 333 3.40 -10.18 -2.79
CA VAL A 333 4.35 -9.14 -2.37
C VAL A 333 5.79 -9.57 -2.66
N LYS A 334 6.16 -10.80 -2.27
CA LYS A 334 7.50 -11.35 -2.49
C LYS A 334 7.86 -11.45 -3.98
N LEU A 335 6.89 -11.83 -4.83
CA LEU A 335 7.07 -11.91 -6.28
C LEU A 335 7.44 -10.54 -6.86
N PHE A 336 6.58 -9.54 -6.66
CA PHE A 336 6.79 -8.22 -7.25
C PHE A 336 7.96 -7.46 -6.61
N LYS A 337 8.21 -7.65 -5.32
CA LYS A 337 9.39 -7.13 -4.63
C LYS A 337 10.70 -7.67 -5.22
N LYS A 338 10.82 -8.99 -5.45
CA LYS A 338 12.00 -9.59 -6.08
C LYS A 338 12.18 -9.13 -7.53
N ALA A 339 11.08 -9.05 -8.30
CA ALA A 339 11.11 -8.53 -9.66
C ALA A 339 11.58 -7.06 -9.69
N SER A 340 11.09 -6.23 -8.77
CA SER A 340 11.50 -4.83 -8.62
C SER A 340 12.99 -4.71 -8.28
N ALA A 341 13.48 -5.47 -7.29
CA ALA A 341 14.88 -5.45 -6.90
C ALA A 341 15.82 -5.85 -8.06
N ASN A 342 15.39 -6.80 -8.90
CA ASN A 342 16.13 -7.17 -10.11
C ASN A 342 16.26 -6.02 -11.13
N LEU A 343 15.19 -5.22 -11.29
CA LEU A 343 15.22 -4.05 -12.20
C LEU A 343 16.06 -2.92 -11.62
N ILE A 344 15.95 -2.67 -10.31
CA ILE A 344 16.75 -1.65 -9.61
C ILE A 344 18.24 -1.96 -9.73
N GLY A 345 18.66 -3.22 -9.50
CA GLY A 345 20.05 -3.61 -9.69
C GLY A 345 20.56 -3.43 -11.13
N ARG A 346 19.68 -3.54 -12.13
CA ARG A 346 20.03 -3.21 -13.52
C ARG A 346 20.14 -1.71 -13.77
N MET A 347 19.28 -0.89 -13.16
CA MET A 347 19.35 0.57 -13.25
C MET A 347 20.63 1.13 -12.63
N ALA A 348 21.10 0.55 -11.54
CA ALA A 348 22.36 0.93 -10.92
C ALA A 348 23.60 0.59 -11.78
N ALA A 349 23.49 -0.48 -12.62
CA ALA A 349 24.58 -0.93 -13.49
C ALA A 349 24.58 -0.24 -14.88
N ASP A 350 23.41 0.12 -15.41
CA ASP A 350 23.21 0.70 -16.74
C ASP A 350 22.44 2.02 -16.63
N ALA A 351 23.17 3.11 -16.59
CA ALA A 351 22.62 4.44 -16.36
C ALA A 351 21.66 4.89 -17.47
N MET A 352 20.53 5.51 -17.06
CA MET A 352 19.56 6.20 -17.93
C MET A 352 18.68 5.30 -18.81
N ASN A 353 18.28 4.13 -18.33
CA ASN A 353 17.37 3.24 -19.04
C ASN A 353 15.88 3.48 -18.66
N TRP A 354 15.19 4.30 -19.43
CA TRP A 354 13.78 4.67 -19.25
C TRP A 354 12.80 3.49 -19.37
N ASP A 355 13.14 2.48 -20.18
CA ASP A 355 12.33 1.28 -20.35
C ASP A 355 12.31 0.47 -19.02
N VAL A 356 13.46 0.32 -18.38
CA VAL A 356 13.57 -0.34 -17.07
C VAL A 356 12.74 0.40 -16.00
N MET A 357 12.76 1.72 -16.01
CA MET A 357 11.93 2.55 -15.10
C MET A 357 10.44 2.30 -15.33
N THR A 358 9.98 2.32 -16.58
CA THR A 358 8.56 2.08 -16.90
C THR A 358 8.09 0.71 -16.44
N ARG A 359 8.93 -0.31 -16.55
CA ARG A 359 8.67 -1.67 -16.04
C ARG A 359 8.60 -1.71 -14.52
N LEU A 360 9.54 -1.04 -13.84
CA LEU A 360 9.58 -0.93 -12.38
C LEU A 360 8.29 -0.28 -11.84
N LEU A 361 7.83 0.80 -12.46
CA LEU A 361 6.60 1.48 -12.04
C LEU A 361 5.37 0.56 -12.09
N LYS A 362 5.27 -0.36 -13.04
CA LYS A 362 4.18 -1.34 -13.07
C LYS A 362 4.20 -2.25 -11.83
N PHE A 363 5.38 -2.70 -11.42
CA PHE A 363 5.51 -3.58 -10.26
C PHE A 363 5.14 -2.86 -8.95
N VAL A 364 5.63 -1.65 -8.77
CA VAL A 364 5.34 -0.88 -7.56
C VAL A 364 3.88 -0.45 -7.49
N GLN A 365 3.21 -0.23 -8.63
CA GLN A 365 1.75 -0.01 -8.67
C GLN A 365 0.98 -1.24 -8.14
N ILE A 366 1.37 -2.45 -8.52
CA ILE A 366 0.75 -3.67 -7.98
C ILE A 366 1.02 -3.80 -6.49
N LEU A 367 2.26 -3.55 -6.04
CA LEU A 367 2.60 -3.57 -4.62
C LEU A 367 1.74 -2.57 -3.82
N GLN A 368 1.54 -1.36 -4.33
CA GLN A 368 0.68 -0.36 -3.69
C GLN A 368 -0.78 -0.81 -3.63
N MET A 369 -1.30 -1.44 -4.69
CA MET A 369 -2.66 -2.01 -4.67
C MET A 369 -2.81 -3.09 -3.59
N VAL A 370 -1.84 -4.00 -3.47
CA VAL A 370 -1.84 -5.05 -2.44
C VAL A 370 -1.70 -4.44 -1.04
N TYR A 371 -0.85 -3.44 -0.88
CA TYR A 371 -0.70 -2.71 0.39
C TYR A 371 -2.01 -2.09 0.86
N GLN A 372 -2.73 -1.40 -0.03
CA GLN A 372 -4.04 -0.83 0.28
C GLN A 372 -5.09 -1.89 0.67
N VAL A 373 -5.03 -3.08 0.06
CA VAL A 373 -5.87 -4.22 0.44
C VAL A 373 -5.54 -4.68 1.86
N CYS A 374 -4.25 -4.83 2.18
CA CYS A 374 -3.81 -5.30 3.49
C CYS A 374 -4.21 -4.32 4.61
N CYS A 375 -4.04 -3.01 4.39
CA CYS A 375 -4.44 -1.97 5.35
C CYS A 375 -5.96 -1.95 5.58
N ARG A 376 -6.79 -2.00 4.51
CA ARG A 376 -8.25 -1.94 4.62
C ARG A 376 -8.86 -3.18 5.27
N ALA A 377 -8.29 -4.35 5.02
CA ALA A 377 -8.76 -5.63 5.52
C ALA A 377 -8.09 -6.08 6.83
N ASN A 378 -7.27 -5.23 7.44
CA ASN A 378 -6.48 -5.51 8.65
C ASN A 378 -5.78 -6.89 8.60
N ARG A 379 -5.01 -7.14 7.53
CA ARG A 379 -4.35 -8.40 7.24
C ARG A 379 -2.99 -8.49 7.95
N ASN A 380 -2.57 -9.71 8.31
CA ASN A 380 -1.26 -9.96 8.93
C ASN A 380 -0.12 -9.96 7.89
N VAL A 381 -0.07 -8.88 7.09
CA VAL A 381 1.03 -8.56 6.17
C VAL A 381 1.57 -7.20 6.57
N THR A 382 2.78 -7.17 7.08
CA THR A 382 3.37 -5.98 7.68
C THR A 382 3.95 -5.04 6.62
N LYS A 383 4.07 -3.75 6.95
CA LYS A 383 4.71 -2.75 6.08
C LYS A 383 6.13 -3.18 5.67
N SER A 384 6.87 -3.84 6.58
CA SER A 384 8.22 -4.33 6.31
C SER A 384 8.29 -5.36 5.18
N ASP A 385 7.20 -6.11 4.93
CA ASP A 385 7.13 -7.06 3.82
C ASP A 385 7.24 -6.36 2.46
N PHE A 386 6.75 -5.12 2.35
CA PHE A 386 6.74 -4.33 1.10
C PHE A 386 8.04 -3.59 0.81
N ILE A 387 8.87 -3.32 1.82
CA ILE A 387 10.10 -2.53 1.68
C ILE A 387 11.06 -3.18 0.69
N ILE A 388 11.51 -2.41 -0.31
CA ILE A 388 12.50 -2.81 -1.30
C ILE A 388 13.86 -2.22 -0.93
N THR A 389 14.69 -2.98 -0.25
CA THR A 389 16.00 -2.51 0.24
C THR A 389 16.95 -2.05 -0.88
N ALA A 390 16.83 -2.62 -2.08
CA ALA A 390 17.62 -2.18 -3.24
C ALA A 390 17.39 -0.71 -3.64
N ILE A 391 16.35 -0.04 -3.12
CA ILE A 391 16.14 1.41 -3.34
C ILE A 391 17.27 2.21 -2.67
N ASN A 392 17.85 1.72 -1.58
CA ASN A 392 18.98 2.39 -0.94
C ASN A 392 20.18 2.48 -1.91
N ASP A 393 20.41 1.46 -2.74
CA ASP A 393 21.49 1.49 -3.76
C ASP A 393 21.30 2.65 -4.76
N LEU A 394 20.04 2.98 -5.13
CA LEU A 394 19.74 4.14 -5.99
C LEU A 394 19.98 5.47 -5.28
N LEU A 395 19.68 5.53 -3.99
CA LEU A 395 19.91 6.73 -3.16
C LEU A 395 21.40 6.97 -2.96
N ASP A 396 22.17 5.93 -2.72
CA ASP A 396 23.65 6.01 -2.58
C ASP A 396 24.30 6.51 -3.88
N VAL A 397 23.84 6.01 -5.03
CA VAL A 397 24.29 6.50 -6.34
C VAL A 397 23.92 7.98 -6.54
N LEU A 398 22.73 8.41 -6.12
CA LEU A 398 22.31 9.81 -6.20
C LEU A 398 23.17 10.69 -5.28
N GLU A 399 23.44 10.26 -4.05
CA GLU A 399 24.28 10.99 -3.08
C GLU A 399 25.70 11.17 -3.62
N THR A 400 26.32 10.09 -4.12
CA THR A 400 27.65 10.14 -4.74
C THR A 400 27.66 11.08 -5.95
N THR A 401 26.65 10.99 -6.82
CA THR A 401 26.52 11.86 -7.99
C THR A 401 26.35 13.33 -7.61
N ASN A 402 25.58 13.61 -6.56
CA ASN A 402 25.40 14.97 -6.03
C ASN A 402 26.72 15.54 -5.48
N GLU A 403 27.49 14.74 -4.75
CA GLU A 403 28.82 15.14 -4.27
C GLU A 403 29.79 15.42 -5.41
N ASP A 404 29.80 14.58 -6.43
CA ASP A 404 30.68 14.76 -7.60
C ASP A 404 30.29 16.01 -8.39
N VAL A 405 28.99 16.26 -8.58
CA VAL A 405 28.52 17.50 -9.21
C VAL A 405 28.96 18.72 -8.38
N ARG A 406 28.83 18.68 -7.04
CA ARG A 406 29.26 19.78 -6.16
C ARG A 406 30.77 20.00 -6.25
N LYS A 407 31.61 18.96 -6.14
CA LYS A 407 33.07 19.03 -6.25
C LYS A 407 33.50 19.58 -7.62
N TYR A 408 32.77 19.27 -8.68
CA TYR A 408 33.01 19.81 -10.02
C TYR A 408 32.71 21.32 -10.10
N TRP A 409 31.57 21.77 -9.52
CA TRP A 409 31.24 23.20 -9.45
C TRP A 409 32.27 24.03 -8.66
N GLU A 410 32.86 23.46 -7.62
CA GLU A 410 33.88 24.11 -6.81
C GLU A 410 35.23 24.21 -7.51
N ARG A 411 35.51 23.33 -8.48
CA ARG A 411 36.83 23.20 -9.08
C ARG A 411 37.01 23.74 -10.51
N PHE A 412 35.94 23.81 -11.33
CA PHE A 412 36.11 24.07 -12.76
C PHE A 412 34.96 24.83 -13.43
N ASN A 413 35.34 25.72 -14.39
CA ASN A 413 34.47 26.23 -15.44
C ASN A 413 34.20 25.12 -16.49
N LEU A 414 32.92 24.78 -16.66
CA LEU A 414 32.22 24.01 -17.70
C LEU A 414 33.06 23.23 -18.74
N THR A 415 33.11 21.92 -18.60
CA THR A 415 33.53 20.98 -19.64
C THR A 415 32.44 19.94 -19.92
N GLY A 416 32.46 19.25 -21.07
CA GLY A 416 31.42 18.30 -21.50
C GLY A 416 31.11 17.14 -20.55
N GLN A 417 31.98 16.83 -19.58
CA GLN A 417 31.75 15.81 -18.55
C GLN A 417 30.68 16.22 -17.52
N THR A 418 30.52 17.54 -17.28
CA THR A 418 29.48 18.04 -16.39
C THR A 418 28.08 17.78 -16.93
N HIS A 419 27.86 17.82 -18.25
CA HIS A 419 26.56 17.52 -18.85
C HIS A 419 26.12 16.06 -18.61
N ALA A 420 27.05 15.10 -18.67
CA ALA A 420 26.75 13.69 -18.43
C ALA A 420 26.37 13.45 -16.94
N LEU A 421 27.11 14.03 -15.99
CA LEU A 421 26.81 13.92 -14.57
C LEU A 421 25.49 14.59 -14.20
N MET A 422 25.20 15.77 -14.77
CA MET A 422 23.91 16.44 -14.59
C MET A 422 22.74 15.64 -15.20
N ALA A 423 22.94 15.04 -16.36
CA ALA A 423 21.93 14.19 -16.98
C ALA A 423 21.65 12.94 -16.13
N GLN A 424 22.69 12.34 -15.55
CA GLN A 424 22.59 11.22 -14.64
C GLN A 424 21.89 11.61 -13.32
N GLN A 425 22.26 12.73 -12.73
CA GLN A 425 21.61 13.29 -11.54
C GLN A 425 20.12 13.52 -11.78
N ASN A 426 19.77 14.16 -12.90
CA ASN A 426 18.38 14.41 -13.28
C ASN A 426 17.60 13.11 -13.50
N TYR A 427 18.20 12.10 -14.12
CA TYR A 427 17.57 10.80 -14.30
C TYR A 427 17.20 10.15 -12.97
N TYR A 428 18.14 10.03 -12.03
CA TYR A 428 17.87 9.44 -10.71
C TYR A 428 16.87 10.26 -9.90
N ASN A 429 16.90 11.58 -9.97
CA ASN A 429 15.89 12.44 -9.34
C ASN A 429 14.50 12.17 -9.91
N ILE A 430 14.35 12.01 -11.23
CA ILE A 430 13.06 11.69 -11.85
C ILE A 430 12.60 10.28 -11.45
N VAL A 431 13.51 9.30 -11.45
CA VAL A 431 13.18 7.92 -11.02
C VAL A 431 12.67 7.93 -9.59
N LEU A 432 13.39 8.51 -8.65
CA LEU A 432 13.02 8.56 -7.24
C LEU A 432 11.73 9.36 -7.02
N LYS A 433 11.55 10.49 -7.73
CA LYS A 433 10.30 11.26 -7.69
C LYS A 433 9.08 10.46 -8.13
N ASN A 434 9.23 9.58 -9.11
CA ASN A 434 8.12 8.69 -9.50
C ASN A 434 7.90 7.55 -8.50
N LEU A 435 8.97 6.97 -7.95
CA LEU A 435 8.87 5.90 -6.95
C LEU A 435 8.28 6.38 -5.62
N ILE A 436 8.54 7.62 -5.22
CA ILE A 436 8.06 8.19 -3.96
C ILE A 436 6.52 8.26 -3.88
N SER A 437 5.84 8.26 -5.03
CA SER A 437 4.37 8.13 -5.09
C SER A 437 3.86 6.77 -4.56
N PHE A 438 4.76 5.87 -4.21
CA PHE A 438 4.48 4.53 -3.67
C PHE A 438 5.20 4.34 -2.33
N PRO A 439 4.79 5.03 -1.25
CA PRO A 439 5.55 5.11 0.00
C PRO A 439 5.72 3.76 0.71
N CYS A 440 4.87 2.78 0.43
CA CYS A 440 4.94 1.45 1.05
C CYS A 440 6.25 0.70 0.74
N ILE A 441 6.96 1.04 -0.34
CA ILE A 441 8.20 0.36 -0.75
C ILE A 441 9.46 0.92 -0.08
N PHE A 442 9.37 2.07 0.62
CA PHE A 442 10.50 2.74 1.25
C PHE A 442 10.57 2.43 2.75
N ASN A 443 11.77 2.15 3.24
CA ASN A 443 12.05 2.22 4.67
C ASN A 443 12.23 3.70 5.11
N LEU A 444 12.22 3.93 6.41
CA LEU A 444 12.37 5.28 6.96
C LEU A 444 13.69 5.94 6.57
N GLU A 445 14.78 5.17 6.55
CA GLU A 445 16.10 5.66 6.17
C GLU A 445 16.12 6.20 4.74
N ALA A 446 15.55 5.43 3.78
CA ALA A 446 15.42 5.85 2.39
C ALA A 446 14.59 7.13 2.23
N LYS A 447 13.49 7.28 2.98
CA LYS A 447 12.68 8.51 2.99
C LYS A 447 13.48 9.72 3.47
N CYS A 448 14.19 9.56 4.58
CA CYS A 448 15.04 10.62 5.15
C CYS A 448 16.22 10.97 4.23
N SER A 449 16.86 9.97 3.62
CA SER A 449 17.96 10.18 2.67
C SER A 449 17.48 10.94 1.43
N TYR A 450 16.31 10.56 0.87
CA TYR A 450 15.71 11.29 -0.24
C TYR A 450 15.45 12.77 0.08
N MET A 451 14.92 13.08 1.26
CA MET A 451 14.69 14.47 1.68
C MET A 451 15.97 15.29 1.77
N LYS A 452 17.06 14.70 2.30
CA LYS A 452 18.37 15.35 2.43
C LYS A 452 19.04 15.64 1.10
N ASN A 453 18.90 14.71 0.15
CA ASN A 453 19.59 14.76 -1.15
C ASN A 453 18.83 15.50 -2.24
N ARG A 454 17.75 16.20 -1.88
CA ARG A 454 16.90 16.95 -2.81
C ARG A 454 17.63 18.16 -3.41
N VAL A 455 17.43 18.38 -4.71
CA VAL A 455 17.94 19.57 -5.41
C VAL A 455 17.04 20.76 -5.15
N TRP A 456 17.63 21.89 -4.79
CA TRP A 456 16.95 23.16 -4.51
C TRP A 456 17.09 24.13 -5.68
N GLN A 457 16.07 24.96 -5.93
CA GLN A 457 16.12 25.98 -6.99
C GLN A 457 16.86 27.26 -6.56
N GLY A 458 17.00 27.46 -5.25
CA GLY A 458 17.67 28.62 -4.68
C GLY A 458 17.54 28.69 -3.16
N SER A 459 17.87 29.82 -2.57
CA SER A 459 17.69 30.11 -1.14
C SER A 459 16.61 31.15 -0.89
N PHE A 460 15.82 30.93 0.15
CA PHE A 460 14.95 31.92 0.76
C PHE A 460 15.64 32.48 2.01
N GLU A 461 15.76 33.78 2.10
CA GLU A 461 16.57 34.45 3.14
C GLU A 461 15.68 35.16 4.15
N LEU A 462 15.93 34.92 5.44
CA LEU A 462 15.36 35.67 6.57
C LEU A 462 16.48 36.44 7.26
N THR A 463 16.26 37.75 7.47
CA THR A 463 17.15 38.60 8.25
C THR A 463 16.44 39.02 9.54
N LEU A 464 16.94 38.57 10.68
CA LEU A 464 16.23 38.60 11.96
C LEU A 464 17.04 39.29 13.04
N ARG A 465 16.36 39.89 14.01
CA ARG A 465 16.95 40.29 15.29
C ARG A 465 16.79 39.15 16.30
N ARG A 466 17.82 38.82 17.05
CA ARG A 466 17.74 37.77 18.07
C ARG A 466 16.70 38.04 19.16
N THR A 467 16.41 39.30 19.42
CA THR A 467 15.45 39.78 20.43
C THR A 467 14.00 39.81 19.93
N ALA A 468 13.75 39.57 18.64
CA ALA A 468 12.43 39.72 18.02
C ALA A 468 12.19 38.66 16.93
N LEU A 469 12.48 37.41 17.24
CA LEU A 469 12.46 36.31 16.26
C LEU A 469 11.09 36.10 15.63
N VAL A 470 10.04 36.02 16.44
CA VAL A 470 8.67 35.78 15.97
C VAL A 470 8.16 36.98 15.15
N GLU A 471 8.35 38.22 15.67
CA GLU A 471 7.90 39.42 15.01
C GLU A 471 8.54 39.62 13.62
N ASP A 472 9.88 39.52 13.56
CA ASP A 472 10.63 39.70 12.32
C ASP A 472 10.33 38.61 11.30
N SER A 473 10.19 37.34 11.77
CA SER A 473 9.82 36.19 10.90
C SER A 473 8.43 36.38 10.32
N PHE A 474 7.43 36.69 11.13
CA PHE A 474 6.06 36.88 10.67
C PHE A 474 5.94 38.07 9.71
N ARG A 475 6.62 39.17 9.99
CA ARG A 475 6.65 40.31 9.09
C ARG A 475 7.23 39.99 7.71
N GLN A 476 8.35 39.24 7.66
CA GLN A 476 8.98 38.85 6.40
C GLN A 476 8.18 37.79 5.65
N LEU A 477 7.62 36.81 6.35
CA LEU A 477 6.78 35.78 5.75
C LEU A 477 5.49 36.35 5.15
N ARG A 478 4.88 37.38 5.72
CA ARG A 478 3.75 38.09 5.11
C ARG A 478 4.09 38.65 3.74
N ASN A 479 5.27 39.22 3.58
CA ASN A 479 5.70 39.80 2.29
C ASN A 479 5.95 38.77 1.20
N VAL A 480 6.11 37.48 1.55
CA VAL A 480 6.48 36.41 0.64
C VAL A 480 5.28 35.48 0.34
N MET A 481 4.06 35.83 0.77
CA MET A 481 2.86 35.00 0.57
C MET A 481 2.61 34.62 -0.89
N GLN A 482 3.07 35.40 -1.85
CA GLN A 482 2.92 35.14 -3.30
C GLN A 482 4.03 34.26 -3.88
N GLN A 483 5.12 33.99 -3.15
CA GLN A 483 6.25 33.19 -3.64
C GLN A 483 6.08 31.70 -3.35
N HIS A 484 6.71 30.86 -4.18
CA HIS A 484 6.73 29.41 -3.99
C HIS A 484 7.88 28.99 -3.07
N LEU A 485 7.63 28.93 -1.74
CA LEU A 485 8.66 28.56 -0.74
C LEU A 485 9.13 27.10 -0.82
N ARG A 486 8.35 26.23 -1.47
CA ARG A 486 8.55 24.76 -1.53
C ARG A 486 9.87 24.32 -2.13
N GLU A 487 10.43 25.13 -3.05
CA GLU A 487 11.61 24.79 -3.85
C GLU A 487 12.89 25.49 -3.34
N PHE A 488 12.80 26.26 -2.25
CA PHE A 488 13.90 27.06 -1.76
C PHE A 488 14.42 26.56 -0.41
N TRP A 489 15.75 26.55 -0.31
CA TRP A 489 16.45 26.33 0.96
C TRP A 489 16.37 27.55 1.86
N LEU A 490 16.06 27.35 3.15
CA LEU A 490 16.05 28.45 4.10
C LEU A 490 17.47 28.84 4.52
N SER A 491 17.81 30.14 4.36
CA SER A 491 19.00 30.77 4.92
C SER A 491 18.59 31.80 5.96
N VAL A 492 19.24 31.81 7.12
CA VAL A 492 18.94 32.74 8.22
C VAL A 492 20.16 33.61 8.51
N PHE A 493 19.92 34.91 8.58
CA PHE A 493 20.92 35.91 8.96
C PHE A 493 20.43 36.66 10.20
N TYR A 494 21.37 36.94 11.08
CA TYR A 494 21.10 37.83 12.19
C TYR A 494 21.65 39.23 11.92
N THR A 495 20.92 40.27 12.30
CA THR A 495 21.36 41.66 12.11
C THR A 495 22.63 41.97 12.88
N GLU A 496 22.87 41.24 13.97
CA GLU A 496 24.05 41.32 14.81
C GLU A 496 25.27 40.60 14.22
N ASP A 497 25.01 39.60 13.36
CA ASP A 497 26.05 38.82 12.71
C ASP A 497 25.60 38.36 11.31
N MET A 498 26.12 39.02 10.29
CA MET A 498 25.73 38.81 8.88
C MET A 498 26.44 37.58 8.23
N ARG A 499 27.17 36.78 8.99
CA ARG A 499 27.78 35.56 8.45
C ARG A 499 26.70 34.53 8.08
N LYS A 500 26.81 33.96 6.88
CA LYS A 500 25.92 32.92 6.39
C LYS A 500 26.36 31.57 6.91
N THR A 501 25.71 31.06 7.95
CA THR A 501 26.03 29.76 8.55
C THR A 501 24.77 28.92 8.76
N ASP A 502 24.87 27.58 8.62
CA ASP A 502 23.76 26.66 8.97
C ASP A 502 23.45 26.66 10.48
N VAL A 503 24.36 27.16 11.31
CA VAL A 503 24.18 27.36 12.74
C VAL A 503 23.03 28.33 12.99
N ASN A 504 22.98 29.46 12.27
CA ASN A 504 21.91 30.46 12.43
C ASN A 504 20.52 29.86 12.19
N LYS A 505 20.36 28.98 11.20
CA LYS A 505 19.08 28.31 10.91
C LYS A 505 18.64 27.38 12.06
N ARG A 506 19.58 26.62 12.64
CA ARG A 506 19.29 25.73 13.78
C ARG A 506 18.94 26.52 15.03
N ASP A 507 19.72 27.54 15.35
CA ASP A 507 19.45 28.46 16.45
C ASP A 507 18.08 29.14 16.30
N PHE A 508 17.76 29.61 15.09
CA PHE A 508 16.47 30.18 14.76
C PHE A 508 15.33 29.22 15.05
N PHE A 509 15.35 28.01 14.48
CA PHE A 509 14.27 27.05 14.68
C PHE A 509 14.13 26.63 16.15
N LEU A 510 15.23 26.44 16.87
CA LEU A 510 15.20 26.11 18.28
C LEU A 510 14.47 27.18 19.09
N ASN A 511 14.80 28.45 18.89
CA ASN A 511 14.31 29.54 19.71
C ASN A 511 12.91 30.02 19.27
N VAL A 512 12.64 30.16 17.96
CA VAL A 512 11.33 30.59 17.47
C VAL A 512 10.21 29.63 17.86
N PHE A 513 10.44 28.32 17.83
CA PHE A 513 9.42 27.34 18.23
C PHE A 513 9.24 27.29 19.76
N LYS A 514 10.29 27.49 20.54
CA LYS A 514 10.16 27.66 22.00
C LYS A 514 9.31 28.87 22.35
N GLU A 515 9.51 30.00 21.66
CA GLU A 515 8.72 31.22 21.85
C GLU A 515 7.27 31.05 21.40
N LEU A 516 7.03 30.46 20.22
CA LEU A 516 5.68 30.26 19.68
C LEU A 516 4.86 29.21 20.45
N CYS A 517 5.50 28.16 20.98
CA CYS A 517 4.84 27.13 21.77
C CYS A 517 4.86 27.43 23.28
N ALA A 518 5.28 28.63 23.72
CA ALA A 518 5.20 29.04 25.11
C ALA A 518 3.79 29.59 25.44
N PRO A 519 3.30 29.46 26.68
CA PRO A 519 2.00 29.96 27.09
C PRO A 519 1.80 31.46 26.81
N GLU A 520 2.85 32.23 26.89
CA GLU A 520 2.87 33.67 26.68
C GLU A 520 2.49 34.08 25.25
N SER A 521 2.64 33.16 24.29
CA SER A 521 2.26 33.39 22.88
C SER A 521 0.76 33.48 22.66
N GLN A 522 -0.04 32.86 23.55
CA GLN A 522 -1.51 32.76 23.48
C GLN A 522 -2.02 32.07 22.19
N LEU A 523 -1.14 31.35 21.47
CA LEU A 523 -1.50 30.65 20.26
C LEU A 523 -2.25 29.35 20.54
N PHE A 524 -1.93 28.69 21.65
CA PHE A 524 -2.39 27.32 21.94
C PHE A 524 -2.97 27.20 23.35
N MET A 525 -3.87 26.23 23.49
CA MET A 525 -4.27 25.70 24.79
C MET A 525 -3.30 24.59 25.22
N TYR A 526 -3.22 24.29 26.51
CA TYR A 526 -2.31 23.30 27.06
C TYR A 526 -3.08 22.25 27.85
N ASN A 527 -2.50 21.04 27.92
CA ASN A 527 -3.00 20.02 28.84
C ASN A 527 -2.69 20.40 30.31
N ASP A 528 -3.30 19.68 31.27
CA ASP A 528 -3.22 19.98 32.72
C ASP A 528 -1.77 20.10 33.24
N ASN A 529 -0.84 19.34 32.65
CA ASN A 529 0.57 19.32 33.04
C ASN A 529 1.43 20.32 32.24
N GLN A 530 0.86 21.10 31.33
CA GLN A 530 1.54 22.02 30.40
C GLN A 530 2.65 21.37 29.56
N THR A 531 2.53 20.07 29.30
CA THR A 531 3.52 19.29 28.51
C THR A 531 3.14 19.19 27.04
N MET A 532 1.85 19.35 26.70
CA MET A 532 1.31 19.24 25.35
C MET A 532 0.46 20.44 25.01
N SER A 533 0.56 20.88 23.75
CA SER A 533 -0.22 22.00 23.20
C SER A 533 -1.28 21.47 22.24
N TRP A 534 -2.40 22.19 22.14
CA TRP A 534 -3.44 21.96 21.13
C TRP A 534 -4.03 23.28 20.66
N PHE A 535 -4.72 23.29 19.54
CA PHE A 535 -5.41 24.47 19.05
C PHE A 535 -6.58 24.83 19.97
N PRO A 536 -6.82 26.12 20.29
CA PRO A 536 -7.92 26.53 21.14
C PRO A 536 -9.24 26.48 20.37
N THR A 537 -10.34 26.30 21.10
CA THR A 537 -11.71 26.35 20.55
C THR A 537 -12.07 27.79 20.14
N LYS A 538 -11.68 28.76 20.98
CA LYS A 538 -11.88 30.17 20.72
C LYS A 538 -10.55 30.86 20.43
N LEU A 539 -10.45 31.45 19.26
CA LEU A 539 -9.22 32.15 18.86
C LEU A 539 -9.01 33.43 19.72
N SER A 540 -7.89 33.47 20.43
CA SER A 540 -7.42 34.60 21.18
C SER A 540 -6.54 35.57 20.34
N VAL A 541 -6.06 35.06 19.21
CA VAL A 541 -5.15 35.76 18.29
C VAL A 541 -5.69 35.72 16.85
N GLU A 542 -5.12 36.58 15.98
CA GLU A 542 -5.47 36.61 14.55
C GLU A 542 -5.20 35.28 13.86
N LYS A 543 -6.12 34.80 13.03
CA LYS A 543 -6.00 33.52 12.26
C LYS A 543 -4.73 33.45 11.43
N GLU A 544 -4.29 34.57 10.86
CA GLU A 544 -3.06 34.66 10.09
C GLU A 544 -1.83 34.13 10.86
N LYS A 545 -1.81 34.26 12.20
CA LYS A 545 -0.68 33.72 13.00
C LYS A 545 -0.59 32.19 12.92
N TYR A 546 -1.73 31.46 12.82
CA TYR A 546 -1.73 30.00 12.62
C TYR A 546 -1.21 29.63 11.23
N PHE A 547 -1.58 30.43 10.20
CA PHE A 547 -1.04 30.27 8.86
C PHE A 547 0.49 30.46 8.83
N LEU A 548 0.99 31.52 9.45
CA LEU A 548 2.43 31.81 9.54
C LEU A 548 3.18 30.75 10.36
N PHE A 549 2.60 30.27 11.45
CA PHE A 549 3.12 29.13 12.21
C PHE A 549 3.19 27.87 11.35
N GLY A 550 2.16 27.62 10.53
CA GLY A 550 2.15 26.54 9.57
C GLY A 550 3.30 26.64 8.56
N ILE A 551 3.57 27.85 8.03
CA ILE A 551 4.72 28.07 7.12
C ILE A 551 6.04 27.70 7.83
N LEU A 552 6.23 28.14 9.08
CA LEU A 552 7.45 27.80 9.83
C LEU A 552 7.62 26.31 10.04
N CYS A 553 6.53 25.59 10.38
CA CYS A 553 6.55 24.13 10.50
C CYS A 553 6.88 23.46 9.16
N GLY A 554 6.29 23.93 8.07
CA GLY A 554 6.57 23.44 6.72
C GLY A 554 8.02 23.72 6.28
N LEU A 555 8.57 24.89 6.62
CA LEU A 555 9.98 25.22 6.38
C LEU A 555 10.92 24.33 7.21
N ALA A 556 10.60 24.05 8.48
CA ALA A 556 11.36 23.14 9.32
C ALA A 556 11.38 21.74 8.74
N PHE A 557 10.21 21.21 8.35
CA PHE A 557 10.10 19.91 7.67
C PHE A 557 10.92 19.88 6.37
N ASN A 558 10.74 20.90 5.55
CA ASN A 558 11.39 21.01 4.25
C ASN A 558 12.92 21.07 4.36
N ASN A 559 13.43 21.69 5.45
CA ASN A 559 14.86 21.81 5.74
C ASN A 559 15.40 20.70 6.67
N THR A 560 14.63 19.64 6.91
CA THR A 560 15.01 18.49 7.77
C THR A 560 15.48 18.92 9.17
N SER A 561 14.85 19.94 9.73
CA SER A 561 15.20 20.49 11.04
C SER A 561 14.27 19.93 12.12
N VAL A 562 14.86 19.39 13.17
CA VAL A 562 14.11 18.96 14.36
C VAL A 562 13.72 20.21 15.17
N VAL A 563 12.46 20.30 15.59
CA VAL A 563 11.91 21.49 16.26
C VAL A 563 11.13 21.11 17.53
N HIS A 564 10.96 22.07 18.41
CA HIS A 564 10.14 21.92 19.59
C HIS A 564 8.65 22.10 19.23
N LEU A 565 7.95 20.96 19.02
CA LEU A 565 6.53 20.90 18.73
C LEU A 565 5.85 19.96 19.73
N PRO A 566 5.38 20.47 20.88
CA PRO A 566 4.77 19.65 21.92
C PRO A 566 3.29 19.35 21.60
N PHE A 567 3.04 18.75 20.45
CA PHE A 567 1.71 18.37 19.98
C PHE A 567 1.51 16.85 20.00
N PRO A 568 0.29 16.38 20.31
CA PRO A 568 -0.05 14.96 20.26
C PRO A 568 0.00 14.42 18.83
N LEU A 569 0.05 13.09 18.69
CA LEU A 569 0.05 12.40 17.40
C LEU A 569 -1.11 12.82 16.49
N ALA A 570 -2.22 13.23 17.09
CA ALA A 570 -3.41 13.73 16.39
C ALA A 570 -3.08 14.84 15.36
N LEU A 571 -2.12 15.76 15.64
CA LEU A 571 -1.71 16.80 14.69
C LEU A 571 -1.18 16.20 13.39
N PHE A 572 -0.31 15.22 13.49
CA PHE A 572 0.35 14.57 12.35
C PHE A 572 -0.62 13.68 11.57
N LYS A 573 -1.55 13.03 12.26
CA LYS A 573 -2.68 12.32 11.63
C LYS A 573 -3.54 13.27 10.80
N LYS A 574 -3.91 14.42 11.36
CA LYS A 574 -4.72 15.44 10.64
C LYS A 574 -4.00 16.01 9.41
N LEU A 575 -2.68 16.24 9.47
CA LEU A 575 -1.89 16.68 8.32
C LEU A 575 -1.93 15.66 7.17
N LEU A 576 -1.99 14.36 7.51
CA LEU A 576 -2.08 13.24 6.57
C LEU A 576 -3.53 12.86 6.21
N ASN A 577 -4.52 13.64 6.63
CA ASN A 577 -5.95 13.36 6.45
C ASN A 577 -6.40 12.02 7.07
N VAL A 578 -5.68 11.55 8.09
CA VAL A 578 -6.07 10.40 8.91
C VAL A 578 -6.92 10.90 10.07
N LYS A 579 -8.10 10.31 10.27
CA LYS A 579 -9.00 10.72 11.34
C LYS A 579 -8.44 10.28 12.69
N PRO A 580 -8.22 11.21 13.66
CA PRO A 580 -7.84 10.84 15.02
C PRO A 580 -8.93 10.05 15.74
N SER A 581 -8.53 9.23 16.70
CA SER A 581 -9.36 8.32 17.51
C SER A 581 -9.25 8.63 19.01
N LEU A 582 -9.97 7.87 19.83
CA LEU A 582 -9.87 7.96 21.30
C LEU A 582 -8.43 7.72 21.79
N ASP A 583 -7.68 6.82 21.16
CA ASP A 583 -6.28 6.55 21.52
C ASP A 583 -5.39 7.78 21.36
N ASP A 584 -5.67 8.63 20.39
CA ASP A 584 -4.90 9.87 20.17
C ASP A 584 -5.19 10.95 21.22
N LEU A 585 -6.35 10.87 21.89
CA LEU A 585 -6.71 11.77 22.98
C LEU A 585 -5.93 11.45 24.25
N ILE A 586 -5.42 10.21 24.42
CA ILE A 586 -4.67 9.75 25.61
C ILE A 586 -3.43 10.66 25.83
N GLU A 587 -2.73 11.03 24.77
CA GLU A 587 -1.52 11.88 24.89
C GLU A 587 -1.85 13.27 25.41
N PHE A 588 -2.97 13.86 24.97
CA PHE A 588 -3.35 15.23 25.35
C PHE A 588 -4.13 15.28 26.66
N SER A 589 -5.14 14.42 26.80
CA SER A 589 -5.98 14.36 28.02
C SER A 589 -6.19 12.92 28.48
N PRO A 590 -5.23 12.35 29.25
CA PRO A 590 -5.31 10.97 29.71
C PRO A 590 -6.49 10.73 30.67
N VAL A 591 -6.90 11.73 31.45
CA VAL A 591 -8.03 11.63 32.37
C VAL A 591 -9.34 11.51 31.61
N LEU A 592 -9.58 12.40 30.66
CA LEU A 592 -10.79 12.36 29.82
C LEU A 592 -10.84 11.09 28.98
N SER A 593 -9.73 10.68 28.40
CA SER A 593 -9.66 9.45 27.60
C SER A 593 -10.04 8.22 28.43
N LYS A 594 -9.55 8.11 29.68
CA LYS A 594 -9.93 7.04 30.59
C LYS A 594 -11.42 7.08 30.96
N SER A 595 -11.98 8.27 31.15
CA SER A 595 -13.41 8.43 31.43
C SER A 595 -14.28 7.99 30.26
N LEU A 596 -13.88 8.35 29.03
CA LEU A 596 -14.58 7.91 27.81
C LEU A 596 -14.45 6.40 27.59
N GLN A 597 -13.27 5.83 27.85
CA GLN A 597 -13.07 4.38 27.78
C GLN A 597 -13.91 3.66 28.84
N TYR A 598 -14.02 4.19 30.05
CA TYR A 598 -14.88 3.65 31.09
C TYR A 598 -16.36 3.58 30.67
N ILE A 599 -16.89 4.60 29.98
CA ILE A 599 -18.24 4.58 29.42
C ILE A 599 -18.40 3.45 28.40
N LEU A 600 -17.39 3.23 27.53
CA LEU A 600 -17.43 2.15 26.54
C LEU A 600 -17.42 0.75 27.17
N ASP A 601 -16.65 0.58 28.25
CA ASP A 601 -16.43 -0.71 28.91
C ASP A 601 -17.40 -0.99 30.04
N TYR A 602 -18.31 -0.02 30.35
CA TYR A 602 -19.24 -0.14 31.45
C TYR A 602 -20.18 -1.34 31.27
N SER A 603 -20.16 -2.29 32.22
CA SER A 603 -20.85 -3.59 32.10
C SER A 603 -22.34 -3.53 32.44
N ASP A 604 -22.73 -2.55 33.27
CA ASP A 604 -24.11 -2.30 33.64
C ASP A 604 -24.82 -1.37 32.65
N ASP A 605 -26.03 -0.94 33.04
CA ASP A 605 -26.79 0.03 32.27
C ASP A 605 -26.15 1.44 32.33
N VAL A 606 -25.66 1.90 31.20
CA VAL A 606 -24.95 3.19 31.06
C VAL A 606 -25.83 4.38 31.45
N GLU A 607 -27.16 4.26 31.35
CA GLU A 607 -28.11 5.31 31.72
C GLU A 607 -27.95 5.69 33.20
N LYS A 608 -27.47 4.76 34.08
CA LYS A 608 -27.18 5.03 35.49
C LYS A 608 -26.04 6.03 35.72
N LEU A 609 -25.21 6.29 34.71
CA LEU A 609 -24.14 7.29 34.77
C LEU A 609 -24.65 8.73 34.57
N ASP A 610 -25.94 8.89 34.23
CA ASP A 610 -26.60 10.19 34.01
C ASP A 610 -25.78 11.14 33.13
N THR A 611 -25.25 10.60 32.05
CA THR A 611 -24.37 11.28 31.09
C THR A 611 -25.17 11.67 29.84
N TYR A 612 -24.97 12.90 29.36
CA TYR A 612 -25.69 13.45 28.22
C TYR A 612 -24.73 13.79 27.05
N PHE A 613 -25.29 14.00 25.85
CA PHE A 613 -24.52 14.47 24.70
C PHE A 613 -24.12 15.94 24.79
N THR A 614 -24.42 16.59 25.92
CA THR A 614 -23.93 17.93 26.28
C THR A 614 -22.63 17.81 27.03
N ILE A 615 -21.58 18.49 26.60
CA ILE A 615 -20.23 18.43 27.18
C ILE A 615 -19.71 19.82 27.51
N VAL A 616 -18.74 19.87 28.42
CA VAL A 616 -17.96 21.09 28.66
C VAL A 616 -16.55 20.89 28.14
N TRP A 617 -16.12 21.73 27.21
CA TRP A 617 -14.77 21.73 26.65
C TRP A 617 -14.26 23.14 26.44
N ASP A 618 -13.01 23.43 26.88
CA ASP A 618 -12.38 24.76 26.76
C ASP A 618 -13.32 25.89 27.29
N GLU A 619 -13.86 25.70 28.50
CA GLU A 619 -14.82 26.59 29.18
C GLU A 619 -16.15 26.83 28.41
N MET A 620 -16.43 26.06 27.35
CA MET A 620 -17.66 26.17 26.58
C MET A 620 -18.55 24.92 26.76
N GLU A 621 -19.84 25.16 26.97
CA GLU A 621 -20.86 24.10 26.93
C GLU A 621 -21.26 23.84 25.49
N VAL A 622 -21.22 22.57 25.08
CA VAL A 622 -21.42 22.16 23.70
C VAL A 622 -22.38 20.98 23.60
N GLU A 623 -23.36 21.10 22.74
CA GLU A 623 -24.28 20.02 22.40
C GLU A 623 -23.68 19.20 21.23
N LEU A 624 -23.32 17.92 21.49
CA LEU A 624 -22.71 17.04 20.46
C LEU A 624 -23.74 16.56 19.43
N ASP A 625 -25.03 16.60 19.77
CA ASP A 625 -26.13 16.27 18.87
C ASP A 625 -27.17 17.40 18.82
N PRO A 626 -26.95 18.48 18.06
CA PRO A 626 -27.89 19.60 17.98
C PRO A 626 -29.29 19.24 17.47
N ALA A 627 -29.45 18.08 16.83
CA ALA A 627 -30.74 17.59 16.34
C ALA A 627 -31.59 17.03 17.48
N GLU A 628 -30.98 16.60 18.59
CA GLU A 628 -31.64 15.99 19.76
C GLU A 628 -31.00 16.52 21.05
N PRO A 629 -31.27 17.82 21.40
CA PRO A 629 -30.70 18.43 22.61
C PRO A 629 -31.09 17.69 23.88
N GLY A 630 -30.09 17.53 24.79
CA GLY A 630 -30.30 16.79 26.04
C GLY A 630 -30.41 15.28 25.88
N LYS A 631 -29.90 14.71 24.78
CA LYS A 631 -29.85 13.27 24.50
C LYS A 631 -29.05 12.54 25.57
N LEU A 632 -29.67 11.54 26.21
CA LEU A 632 -29.05 10.69 27.23
C LEU A 632 -28.15 9.63 26.57
N VAL A 633 -27.00 9.35 27.20
CA VAL A 633 -26.12 8.26 26.78
C VAL A 633 -26.66 6.92 27.27
N THR A 634 -26.82 5.98 26.35
CA THR A 634 -27.39 4.64 26.60
C THR A 634 -26.45 3.55 26.12
N ASN A 635 -26.73 2.29 26.46
CA ASN A 635 -25.97 1.14 25.94
C ASN A 635 -25.94 1.06 24.41
N TYR A 636 -26.95 1.63 23.72
CA TYR A 636 -27.04 1.60 22.24
C TYR A 636 -26.26 2.73 21.57
N ASN A 637 -26.13 3.89 22.21
CA ASN A 637 -25.52 5.07 21.60
C ASN A 637 -24.18 5.50 22.24
N ARG A 638 -23.67 4.80 23.27
CA ARG A 638 -22.39 5.14 23.96
C ARG A 638 -21.20 5.26 23.01
N THR A 639 -21.12 4.38 22.00
CA THR A 639 -20.06 4.45 20.97
C THR A 639 -20.20 5.70 20.11
N GLU A 640 -21.42 6.07 19.75
CA GLU A 640 -21.72 7.33 19.03
C GLU A 640 -21.30 8.55 19.85
N PHE A 641 -21.67 8.57 21.14
CA PHE A 641 -21.28 9.64 22.08
C PHE A 641 -19.78 9.82 22.13
N VAL A 642 -19.03 8.74 22.41
CA VAL A 642 -17.56 8.80 22.53
C VAL A 642 -16.93 9.27 21.20
N ASN A 643 -17.40 8.74 20.07
CA ASN A 643 -16.90 9.15 18.76
C ASN A 643 -17.19 10.62 18.45
N LYS A 644 -18.37 11.12 18.79
CA LYS A 644 -18.74 12.55 18.61
C LYS A 644 -17.94 13.46 19.55
N TYR A 645 -17.68 13.01 20.78
CA TYR A 645 -16.87 13.75 21.73
C TYR A 645 -15.41 13.88 21.26
N VAL A 646 -14.78 12.79 20.90
CA VAL A 646 -13.40 12.78 20.35
C VAL A 646 -13.31 13.62 19.07
N ASP A 647 -14.29 13.45 18.17
CA ASP A 647 -14.36 14.23 16.92
C ASP A 647 -14.52 15.73 17.17
N TYR A 648 -15.30 16.09 18.19
CA TYR A 648 -15.42 17.51 18.58
C TYR A 648 -14.07 18.09 19.02
N ILE A 649 -13.41 17.44 19.98
CA ILE A 649 -12.14 17.94 20.54
C ILE A 649 -11.02 18.01 19.50
N LEU A 650 -10.85 16.92 18.74
CA LEU A 650 -9.70 16.80 17.85
C LEU A 650 -9.93 17.36 16.44
N ASN A 651 -11.18 17.58 16.04
CA ASN A 651 -11.49 18.05 14.70
C ASN A 651 -12.36 19.32 14.69
N LYS A 652 -13.60 19.27 15.20
CA LYS A 652 -14.58 20.34 14.98
C LYS A 652 -14.25 21.63 15.74
N SER A 653 -13.88 21.51 17.02
CA SER A 653 -13.58 22.68 17.84
C SER A 653 -12.37 23.47 17.35
N VAL A 654 -11.47 22.83 16.63
CA VAL A 654 -10.19 23.40 16.18
C VAL A 654 -10.12 23.61 14.67
N GLU A 655 -11.22 23.39 13.94
CA GLU A 655 -11.25 23.37 12.47
C GLU A 655 -10.67 24.66 11.88
N GLU A 656 -11.08 25.80 12.40
CA GLU A 656 -10.70 27.11 11.90
C GLU A 656 -9.18 27.36 12.04
N ALA A 657 -8.63 27.16 13.23
CA ALA A 657 -7.19 27.33 13.47
C ALA A 657 -6.35 26.30 12.72
N PHE A 658 -6.84 25.05 12.68
CA PHE A 658 -6.11 23.96 12.04
C PHE A 658 -6.06 24.10 10.51
N GLU A 659 -7.13 24.53 9.84
CA GLU A 659 -7.12 24.71 8.38
C GLU A 659 -6.20 25.87 7.97
N GLU A 660 -6.13 26.94 8.73
CA GLU A 660 -5.13 28.00 8.53
C GLU A 660 -3.71 27.48 8.70
N PHE A 661 -3.44 26.75 9.79
CA PHE A 661 -2.16 26.09 10.03
C PHE A 661 -1.78 25.15 8.88
N LYS A 662 -2.69 24.28 8.48
CA LYS A 662 -2.49 23.30 7.40
C LYS A 662 -2.20 23.99 6.06
N SER A 663 -2.95 25.06 5.75
CA SER A 663 -2.73 25.85 4.55
C SER A 663 -1.33 26.47 4.52
N GLY A 664 -0.87 27.02 5.64
CA GLY A 664 0.48 27.54 5.80
C GLY A 664 1.55 26.45 5.66
N PHE A 665 1.35 25.31 6.30
CA PHE A 665 2.26 24.16 6.25
C PHE A 665 2.51 23.70 4.81
N PHE A 666 1.43 23.50 4.05
CA PHE A 666 1.52 23.10 2.64
C PHE A 666 1.91 24.24 1.69
N LYS A 667 1.96 25.48 2.14
CA LYS A 667 2.58 26.59 1.39
C LYS A 667 4.10 26.44 1.31
N ALA A 668 4.71 25.91 2.37
CA ALA A 668 6.16 25.76 2.49
C ALA A 668 6.69 24.38 2.07
N CYS A 669 5.85 23.35 2.01
CA CYS A 669 6.26 22.01 1.57
C CYS A 669 5.24 21.38 0.61
N HIS A 670 5.69 20.37 -0.13
CA HIS A 670 4.83 19.62 -1.04
C HIS A 670 4.03 18.54 -0.28
N GLY A 671 2.73 18.42 -0.56
CA GLY A 671 1.87 17.40 0.06
C GLY A 671 2.39 15.98 -0.14
N TRP A 672 2.83 15.64 -1.34
CA TRP A 672 3.38 14.31 -1.64
C TRP A 672 4.61 13.94 -0.81
N MET A 673 5.41 14.93 -0.34
CA MET A 673 6.55 14.68 0.55
C MET A 673 6.08 14.30 1.96
N VAL A 674 4.99 14.90 2.42
CA VAL A 674 4.40 14.61 3.73
C VAL A 674 3.72 13.24 3.71
N GLU A 675 3.00 12.95 2.62
CA GLU A 675 2.30 11.68 2.38
C GLU A 675 3.24 10.45 2.27
N MET A 676 4.57 10.67 2.13
CA MET A 676 5.55 9.59 2.23
C MET A 676 5.62 8.94 3.61
N PHE A 677 5.30 9.71 4.65
CA PHE A 677 5.46 9.31 6.04
C PHE A 677 4.15 8.82 6.65
N GLU A 678 4.26 7.87 7.58
CA GLU A 678 3.19 7.58 8.51
C GLU A 678 3.12 8.70 9.58
N PRO A 679 2.01 8.87 10.30
CA PRO A 679 1.89 9.91 11.32
C PRO A 679 3.02 9.92 12.36
N GLU A 680 3.42 8.74 12.84
CA GLU A 680 4.51 8.54 13.80
C GLU A 680 5.87 8.90 13.19
N GLU A 681 6.08 8.51 11.92
CA GLU A 681 7.29 8.84 11.17
C GLU A 681 7.38 10.37 10.94
N LEU A 682 6.26 11.01 10.54
CA LEU A 682 6.18 12.45 10.31
C LEU A 682 6.48 13.24 11.60
N ARG A 683 5.89 12.81 12.72
CA ARG A 683 6.22 13.36 14.05
C ARG A 683 7.71 13.22 14.35
N GLY A 684 8.25 12.03 14.16
CA GLY A 684 9.67 11.76 14.44
C GLY A 684 10.63 12.57 13.56
N VAL A 685 10.27 12.85 12.30
CA VAL A 685 11.09 13.71 11.41
C VAL A 685 11.10 15.15 11.89
N LEU A 686 9.96 15.69 12.35
CA LEU A 686 9.82 17.08 12.80
C LEU A 686 10.26 17.29 14.26
N VAL A 687 9.95 16.35 15.15
CA VAL A 687 10.12 16.52 16.60
C VAL A 687 11.32 15.76 17.14
N GLY A 688 11.80 14.76 16.38
CA GLY A 688 12.78 13.80 16.89
C GLY A 688 12.17 12.78 17.84
N ASN A 689 13.03 11.97 18.46
CA ASN A 689 12.65 11.02 19.51
C ASN A 689 13.46 11.26 20.79
N GLU A 690 13.02 10.65 21.89
CA GLU A 690 13.65 10.73 23.20
C GLU A 690 14.32 9.41 23.62
N GLU A 691 14.60 8.54 22.66
CA GLU A 691 15.34 7.31 22.87
C GLU A 691 16.84 7.57 22.73
N TYR A 692 17.55 7.60 23.86
CA TYR A 692 18.96 7.94 23.91
C TYR A 692 19.82 6.68 24.12
N ASP A 693 20.49 6.21 23.09
CA ASP A 693 21.49 5.13 23.17
C ASP A 693 22.91 5.75 23.09
N TRP A 694 23.46 6.02 24.26
CA TRP A 694 24.77 6.67 24.40
C TRP A 694 25.93 5.75 24.00
N ASP A 695 25.74 4.42 24.04
CA ASP A 695 26.75 3.46 23.59
C ASP A 695 26.90 3.50 22.07
N ILE A 696 25.79 3.66 21.35
CA ILE A 696 25.80 3.89 19.89
C ILE A 696 26.52 5.20 19.56
N LEU A 697 26.29 6.29 20.31
CA LEU A 697 27.03 7.55 20.10
C LEU A 697 28.53 7.31 20.21
N LYS A 698 28.98 6.61 21.28
CA LYS A 698 30.39 6.28 21.51
C LYS A 698 30.99 5.44 20.38
N GLN A 699 30.27 4.41 19.91
CA GLN A 699 30.69 3.53 18.81
C GLN A 699 30.82 4.27 17.48
N ASN A 700 29.94 5.25 17.22
CA ASN A 700 29.92 6.02 15.98
C ASN A 700 30.82 7.27 16.01
N THR A 701 31.52 7.50 17.11
CA THR A 701 32.43 8.64 17.24
C THR A 701 33.74 8.38 16.50
N SER A 702 34.14 9.32 15.66
CA SER A 702 35.46 9.35 15.00
C SER A 702 36.37 10.39 15.63
N TYR A 703 37.67 10.17 15.53
CA TYR A 703 38.71 11.00 16.12
C TYR A 703 39.61 11.57 15.01
N GLU A 704 39.98 12.83 15.15
CA GLU A 704 40.82 13.54 14.17
C GLU A 704 42.13 14.06 14.82
N GLY A 705 43.14 14.33 13.98
CA GLY A 705 44.40 14.85 14.41
C GLY A 705 45.20 13.86 15.26
N SER A 706 45.67 14.28 16.46
CA SER A 706 46.39 13.40 17.39
C SER A 706 45.46 12.56 18.28
N PHE A 707 44.12 12.76 18.22
CA PHE A 707 43.20 11.98 19.01
C PHE A 707 42.89 10.62 18.34
N HIS A 708 42.77 9.60 19.19
CA HIS A 708 42.34 8.24 18.87
C HIS A 708 41.66 7.64 20.09
N ALA A 709 40.99 6.51 19.95
CA ALA A 709 40.19 5.92 21.01
C ALA A 709 40.96 5.66 22.32
N GLU A 710 42.23 5.39 22.24
CA GLU A 710 43.13 5.11 23.38
C GLU A 710 43.87 6.36 23.91
N HIS A 711 43.61 7.54 23.34
CA HIS A 711 44.27 8.76 23.82
C HIS A 711 43.81 9.10 25.25
N PRO A 712 44.69 9.46 26.20
CA PRO A 712 44.36 9.68 27.61
C PRO A 712 43.21 10.66 27.84
N THR A 713 43.17 11.77 27.06
CA THR A 713 42.10 12.77 27.15
C THR A 713 40.77 12.19 26.65
N VAL A 714 40.78 11.37 25.58
CA VAL A 714 39.56 10.71 25.03
C VAL A 714 39.01 9.68 26.00
N ILE A 715 39.87 8.86 26.61
CA ILE A 715 39.49 7.90 27.65
C ILE A 715 38.89 8.65 28.85
N SER A 716 39.51 9.74 29.28
CA SER A 716 39.03 10.57 30.38
C SER A 716 37.66 11.22 30.03
N PHE A 717 37.50 11.67 28.79
CA PHE A 717 36.21 12.24 28.29
C PHE A 717 35.07 11.23 28.41
N TRP A 718 35.25 10.01 27.91
CA TRP A 718 34.18 9.01 27.99
C TRP A 718 33.90 8.59 29.43
N LYS A 719 34.86 8.48 30.30
CA LYS A 719 34.68 8.24 31.73
C LYS A 719 33.91 9.37 32.42
N VAL A 720 34.15 10.62 32.05
CA VAL A 720 33.37 11.78 32.52
C VAL A 720 31.95 11.73 31.97
N PHE A 721 31.81 11.45 30.68
CA PHE A 721 30.50 11.37 30.02
C PHE A 721 29.60 10.29 30.64
N GLU A 722 30.14 9.12 30.99
CA GLU A 722 29.41 8.06 31.68
C GLU A 722 28.88 8.50 33.03
N GLU A 723 29.58 9.39 33.73
CA GLU A 723 29.22 9.96 35.05
C GLU A 723 28.21 11.11 34.98
N LEU A 724 27.90 11.64 33.79
CA LEU A 724 26.95 12.73 33.63
C LEU A 724 25.50 12.21 33.92
N THR A 725 24.71 13.08 34.54
CA THR A 725 23.30 12.84 34.75
C THR A 725 22.56 12.78 33.42
N PRO A 726 21.35 12.15 33.36
CA PRO A 726 20.56 12.13 32.13
C PRO A 726 20.30 13.52 31.55
N ASN A 727 20.07 14.53 32.36
CA ASN A 727 19.85 15.91 31.92
C ASN A 727 21.14 16.55 31.38
N GLU A 728 22.28 16.30 32.01
CA GLU A 728 23.58 16.78 31.50
C GLU A 728 23.95 16.11 30.17
N LYS A 729 23.63 14.84 29.98
CA LYS A 729 23.81 14.14 28.68
C LYS A 729 22.92 14.74 27.58
N LYS A 730 21.64 15.09 27.90
CA LYS A 730 20.78 15.82 26.96
C LYS A 730 21.33 17.22 26.65
N ALA A 731 21.82 17.95 27.67
CA ALA A 731 22.50 19.24 27.47
C ALA A 731 23.76 19.12 26.61
N PHE A 732 24.52 18.01 26.76
CA PHE A 732 25.64 17.72 25.88
C PHE A 732 25.21 17.48 24.43
N LEU A 733 24.11 16.75 24.21
CA LEU A 733 23.59 16.52 22.87
C LEU A 733 23.17 17.84 22.22
N LEU A 734 22.49 18.72 22.97
CA LEU A 734 22.14 20.05 22.51
C LEU A 734 23.40 20.87 22.17
N PHE A 735 24.40 20.86 23.05
CA PHE A 735 25.70 21.53 22.83
C PHE A 735 26.40 21.02 21.55
N LEU A 736 26.39 19.69 21.33
CA LEU A 736 27.08 19.07 20.19
C LEU A 736 26.35 19.24 18.86
N THR A 737 25.01 19.18 18.85
CA THR A 737 24.21 19.06 17.62
C THR A 737 23.28 20.24 17.36
N GLY A 738 23.00 21.05 18.37
CA GLY A 738 21.96 22.08 18.33
C GLY A 738 20.53 21.54 18.53
N PHE A 739 20.36 20.28 18.88
CA PHE A 739 19.05 19.64 19.12
C PHE A 739 19.01 18.98 20.49
N GLU A 740 17.87 19.12 21.19
CA GLU A 740 17.64 18.45 22.48
C GLU A 740 17.22 16.99 22.32
N LYS A 741 16.60 16.66 21.18
CA LYS A 741 16.11 15.32 20.86
C LYS A 741 16.95 14.66 19.77
N VAL A 742 16.89 13.35 19.78
CA VAL A 742 17.60 12.53 18.79
C VAL A 742 16.83 12.56 17.46
N PRO A 743 17.52 12.62 16.30
CA PRO A 743 16.85 12.40 15.02
C PRO A 743 16.07 11.08 15.00
N ILE A 744 15.02 11.00 14.18
CA ILE A 744 14.15 9.81 14.12
C ILE A 744 14.91 8.52 13.82
N LEU A 745 16.02 8.59 13.09
CA LEU A 745 16.89 7.43 12.80
C LEU A 745 17.72 6.97 14.00
N GLY A 746 17.52 7.59 15.17
CA GLY A 746 18.22 7.25 16.40
C GLY A 746 19.63 7.84 16.49
N MET A 747 20.37 7.47 17.56
CA MET A 747 21.73 7.92 17.82
C MET A 747 22.73 7.52 16.74
N SER A 748 22.44 6.51 15.93
CA SER A 748 23.26 6.12 14.77
C SER A 748 23.37 7.23 13.71
N ALA A 749 22.39 8.14 13.66
CA ALA A 749 22.42 9.30 12.76
C ALA A 749 23.33 10.44 13.27
N VAL A 750 23.72 10.43 14.54
CA VAL A 750 24.64 11.41 15.13
C VAL A 750 26.07 10.93 14.94
N LYS A 751 26.76 11.48 13.94
CA LYS A 751 28.16 11.15 13.62
C LYS A 751 29.11 12.14 14.35
N MET A 752 29.35 11.90 15.64
CA MET A 752 30.24 12.76 16.42
C MET A 752 31.67 12.63 15.94
N ARG A 753 32.35 13.78 15.79
CA ARG A 753 33.79 13.86 15.53
C ARG A 753 34.47 14.60 16.69
N VAL A 754 35.63 14.15 17.12
CA VAL A 754 36.37 14.77 18.21
C VAL A 754 37.78 15.08 17.72
N ARG A 755 38.20 16.32 17.84
CA ARG A 755 39.56 16.73 17.50
C ARG A 755 40.22 17.58 18.59
N PRO A 756 41.59 17.55 18.70
CA PRO A 756 42.31 18.41 19.60
C PRO A 756 42.40 19.84 19.05
N LEU A 757 42.26 20.81 19.90
CA LEU A 757 42.57 22.20 19.58
C LEU A 757 43.98 22.53 20.12
N PHE A 758 44.98 22.60 19.22
CA PHE A 758 46.40 22.78 19.57
C PHE A 758 46.69 24.19 20.11
N SER A 759 45.88 25.19 19.83
CA SER A 759 46.00 26.54 20.34
C SER A 759 45.39 26.74 21.74
N PHE A 760 44.68 25.73 22.27
CA PHE A 760 43.98 25.83 23.54
C PHE A 760 44.80 25.17 24.67
N THR A 761 44.85 25.87 25.78
CA THR A 761 45.40 25.37 27.04
C THR A 761 44.29 24.64 27.83
N GLN A 762 44.65 23.96 28.91
CA GLN A 762 43.72 23.29 29.81
C GLN A 762 42.74 24.25 30.51
N ASP A 763 42.91 25.58 30.37
CA ASP A 763 41.99 26.57 30.92
C ASP A 763 40.83 26.90 30.00
N HIS A 764 40.92 26.56 28.73
CA HIS A 764 39.86 26.75 27.74
C HIS A 764 38.71 25.73 27.90
N LEU A 765 37.55 26.16 27.50
CA LEU A 765 36.35 25.26 27.46
C LEU A 765 36.34 24.43 26.18
N PRO A 766 35.73 23.20 26.18
CA PRO A 766 35.37 22.49 24.97
C PRO A 766 34.45 23.36 24.11
N GLN A 767 34.58 23.25 22.79
CA GLN A 767 33.71 23.94 21.82
C GLN A 767 33.07 22.92 20.89
N ALA A 768 31.88 23.24 20.36
CA ALA A 768 31.17 22.38 19.43
C ALA A 768 30.81 23.12 18.15
N LEU A 769 31.17 22.52 17.01
CA LEU A 769 30.68 22.95 15.71
C LEU A 769 29.42 22.11 15.38
N THR A 770 28.25 22.63 15.72
CA THR A 770 26.99 21.90 15.69
C THR A 770 26.58 21.40 14.30
N CYS A 771 26.96 22.15 13.24
CA CYS A 771 26.69 21.74 11.85
C CYS A 771 27.33 20.41 11.48
N HIS A 772 28.44 20.08 12.12
CA HIS A 772 29.26 18.92 11.81
C HIS A 772 29.28 17.88 12.94
N ALA A 773 28.54 18.11 14.01
CA ALA A 773 28.64 17.34 15.26
C ALA A 773 30.09 17.15 15.68
N LEU A 774 30.90 18.22 15.57
CA LEU A 774 32.33 18.22 15.85
C LEU A 774 32.60 18.83 17.21
N LEU A 775 33.25 18.06 18.08
CA LEU A 775 33.70 18.49 19.39
C LEU A 775 35.18 18.86 19.33
N ASP A 776 35.48 20.13 19.51
CA ASP A 776 36.82 20.66 19.73
C ASP A 776 37.14 20.52 21.21
N LEU A 777 38.02 19.57 21.56
CA LEU A 777 38.34 19.22 22.93
C LEU A 777 39.81 19.57 23.26
N PRO A 778 40.04 20.50 24.22
CA PRO A 778 41.41 20.79 24.70
C PRO A 778 42.05 19.54 25.34
N VAL A 779 43.38 19.47 25.28
CA VAL A 779 44.10 18.38 25.95
C VAL A 779 44.19 18.68 27.44
N TYR A 780 43.34 17.99 28.23
CA TYR A 780 43.33 18.13 29.68
C TYR A 780 44.23 17.12 30.36
N GLN A 781 45.01 17.58 31.36
CA GLN A 781 45.97 16.74 32.12
C GLN A 781 45.28 15.78 33.11
N ASN A 782 44.09 16.14 33.59
CA ASN A 782 43.36 15.32 34.56
C ASN A 782 41.84 15.30 34.35
N LYS A 783 41.18 14.20 34.77
CA LYS A 783 39.78 13.96 34.66
C LYS A 783 38.90 15.02 35.35
N LYS A 784 39.34 15.54 36.52
CA LYS A 784 38.57 16.50 37.29
C LYS A 784 38.43 17.85 36.57
N THR A 785 39.52 18.37 35.99
CA THR A 785 39.54 19.59 35.18
C THR A 785 38.63 19.38 33.94
N LEU A 786 38.77 18.28 33.23
CA LEU A 786 37.91 17.95 32.07
C LEU A 786 36.42 17.95 32.49
N LYS A 787 36.04 17.29 33.60
CA LYS A 787 34.65 17.25 34.09
C LYS A 787 34.12 18.66 34.37
N THR A 788 34.85 19.47 35.11
CA THR A 788 34.47 20.83 35.43
C THR A 788 34.24 21.66 34.17
N LYS A 789 35.22 21.62 33.25
CA LYS A 789 35.20 22.38 31.99
C LYS A 789 34.08 21.91 31.04
N LEU A 790 33.81 20.60 30.96
CA LEU A 790 32.74 20.05 30.16
C LEU A 790 31.36 20.48 30.71
N ILE A 791 31.14 20.39 32.02
CA ILE A 791 29.88 20.81 32.65
C ILE A 791 29.67 22.31 32.49
N GLU A 792 30.75 23.11 32.62
CA GLU A 792 30.72 24.56 32.39
C GLU A 792 30.32 24.83 30.92
N ALA A 793 30.91 24.16 29.94
CA ALA A 793 30.63 24.35 28.52
C ALA A 793 29.16 24.01 28.17
N ILE A 794 28.65 22.87 28.61
CA ILE A 794 27.28 22.42 28.30
C ILE A 794 26.20 23.24 29.01
N ASN A 795 26.53 23.90 30.13
CA ASN A 795 25.63 24.76 30.89
C ASN A 795 25.72 26.24 30.51
N HIS A 796 26.74 26.64 29.75
CA HIS A 796 26.83 27.97 29.22
C HIS A 796 25.65 28.18 28.25
N LYS A 797 24.61 28.92 28.70
CA LYS A 797 23.45 29.36 27.88
C LYS A 797 23.81 30.46 26.87
N ARG A 798 25.08 30.68 26.59
CA ARG A 798 25.49 31.55 25.48
C ARG A 798 25.11 30.74 24.23
N GLY A 799 24.16 31.29 23.46
CA GLY A 799 23.82 30.84 22.17
C GLY A 799 25.07 30.50 21.35
N PHE A 800 24.92 29.74 20.29
CA PHE A 800 25.98 29.27 19.40
C PHE A 800 26.82 30.42 18.86
N TRP A 801 27.64 31.02 19.76
CA TRP A 801 28.52 32.15 19.46
C TRP A 801 29.90 31.63 19.28
N GLU A 802 30.42 31.77 18.10
CA GLU A 802 31.84 31.83 17.94
C GLU A 802 32.27 33.04 17.15
N GLU A 803 33.38 33.62 17.68
CA GLU A 803 34.19 34.60 17.03
C GLU A 803 34.75 34.10 15.68
#